data_24135657eeb98cbada8305b12debd304
#
_entry.id   24135657eeb98cbada8305b12debd304
#
_cell.length_a   1.000
_cell.length_b   1.000
_cell.length_c   1.000
_cell.angle_alpha   90.00
_cell.angle_beta   90.00
_cell.angle_gamma   90.00
#
_symmetry.space_group_name_H-M   'P 1'
#
loop_
_entity.id
_entity.type
_entity.pdbx_description
1 polymer ?
#
loop_
_entity_poly.entity_id
_entity_poly.type
_entity_poly.pdbx_seq_one_letter_code
_entity_poly.pdbx_strand_id
1 'polypeptide(L)'
;MTRYAWVEQHAEEDCGAACLVTVARHHGRRLALSRVRELVGTGTRGTTLLGLRRGADAIGFHVRAVRAEPALLEHLEALPLPAICHWKGNHWVVLHGRRGGRVVIADPAVGIRRLSREEFRQGWGNGVMLLLEPDRNRLLGQPEEKRGPFLRFLRLTWPYRTLLLQALSINIVIGLLALAMPLLMQLLTDDVLVRRDRQLLTGLGLAMLFLFVFRSVISLIQGHMVGHFAQRLQLGMVLEYGHQLLRMPMTYFDSHRSGEVVSRIDDISRINALISQLVLGLPSQLFIAVVSFVVMVVYSLPLAVVSLLAFVLLVGSGLVFLPAQNEKNRRLIVESAENQGFLVEIFRGAQVLKTTEALPQVWDEYQRNFGSVAHLRWNTLQLSLFSGTTTGLLSRLTTLGLLWYGSSFVIAGQLSIGQLLAFSGMGGNVLGFLESLVDFADDFLSARVVIRRLSEVLEGSQEDPKAMEKPWVALPPSCEIRCRNLSFHHVGRLDLLQKLNLAFPAGQCTALIGESGCGKSTLVKLLAGLYAPQGGSIHYGPYGHQDLSLECLRRQVILVPQEAQFFNRTIFDNFRFAYPDLSLEQVVKACQIALADAFIRDLPDGYQTMLGEFGANLSGGQRQRLAIARALVSAPPVLILDESTAALDPVLESRLMERLLEERQGLTTLMISHRPRVIRRCDWVVYLERGAVVCQGRPHDLREIGALAAYLSPA
;
A
#
# COMPACT_ATOMS: atom_id res chain seq x y z
N MET A 1 -26.25 -8.56 -14.97
CA MET A 1 -25.11 -7.89 -15.62
C MET A 1 -25.27 -6.38 -15.44
N THR A 2 -24.38 -5.72 -14.71
CA THR A 2 -24.40 -4.27 -14.55
C THR A 2 -24.12 -3.62 -15.91
N ARG A 3 -25.11 -2.92 -16.44
CA ARG A 3 -25.08 -2.25 -17.75
C ARG A 3 -24.04 -1.11 -17.82
N TYR A 4 -23.47 -0.72 -16.69
CA TYR A 4 -22.50 0.37 -16.54
C TYR A 4 -21.22 -0.16 -15.89
N ALA A 5 -20.07 0.17 -16.46
CA ALA A 5 -18.79 -0.13 -15.87
C ALA A 5 -18.57 0.74 -14.63
N TRP A 6 -17.95 0.16 -13.60
CA TRP A 6 -17.53 0.85 -12.40
C TRP A 6 -16.31 0.16 -11.82
N VAL A 7 -15.33 0.95 -11.40
CA VAL A 7 -14.12 0.50 -10.72
C VAL A 7 -13.95 1.35 -9.47
N GLU A 8 -13.69 0.69 -8.38
CA GLU A 8 -13.52 1.28 -7.06
C GLU A 8 -12.12 1.88 -6.92
N GLN A 9 -12.01 3.05 -6.29
CA GLN A 9 -10.72 3.62 -5.86
C GLN A 9 -10.17 2.86 -4.65
N HIS A 10 -8.84 2.79 -4.53
CA HIS A 10 -8.17 2.12 -3.43
C HIS A 10 -7.75 3.09 -2.31
N ALA A 11 -7.47 4.33 -2.66
CA ALA A 11 -7.20 5.45 -1.78
C ALA A 11 -8.01 6.67 -2.24
N GLU A 12 -8.11 7.69 -1.40
CA GLU A 12 -8.87 8.91 -1.69
C GLU A 12 -8.33 9.61 -2.95
N GLU A 13 -7.02 9.60 -3.12
CA GLU A 13 -6.31 10.22 -4.24
C GLU A 13 -6.52 9.52 -5.59
N ASP A 14 -7.01 8.27 -5.60
CA ASP A 14 -7.10 7.42 -6.80
C ASP A 14 -8.34 7.67 -7.66
N CYS A 15 -9.22 8.61 -7.27
CA CYS A 15 -10.49 8.85 -7.95
C CYS A 15 -10.33 9.06 -9.47
N GLY A 16 -9.32 9.84 -9.90
CA GLY A 16 -9.03 10.08 -11.31
C GLY A 16 -8.57 8.83 -12.06
N ALA A 17 -7.63 8.08 -11.48
CA ALA A 17 -7.15 6.83 -12.05
C ALA A 17 -8.27 5.79 -12.16
N ALA A 18 -9.10 5.65 -11.13
CA ALA A 18 -10.25 4.74 -11.11
C ALA A 18 -11.32 5.12 -12.15
N CYS A 19 -11.53 6.43 -12.37
CA CYS A 19 -12.39 6.89 -13.46
C CYS A 19 -11.87 6.46 -14.82
N LEU A 20 -10.57 6.59 -15.08
CA LEU A 20 -9.97 6.20 -16.35
C LEU A 20 -10.01 4.68 -16.57
N VAL A 21 -9.77 3.88 -15.52
CA VAL A 21 -9.95 2.41 -15.56
C VAL A 21 -11.41 2.04 -15.81
N THR A 22 -12.36 2.79 -15.23
CA THR A 22 -13.80 2.61 -15.47
C THR A 22 -14.16 2.82 -16.94
N VAL A 23 -13.62 3.89 -17.55
CA VAL A 23 -13.80 4.17 -18.99
C VAL A 23 -13.17 3.08 -19.85
N ALA A 24 -11.93 2.67 -19.57
CA ALA A 24 -11.26 1.58 -20.29
C ALA A 24 -12.05 0.27 -20.19
N ARG A 25 -12.61 -0.04 -19.01
CA ARG A 25 -13.46 -1.21 -18.78
C ARG A 25 -14.78 -1.16 -19.55
N HIS A 26 -15.36 0.03 -19.71
CA HIS A 26 -16.55 0.24 -20.56
C HIS A 26 -16.25 -0.15 -22.01
N HIS A 27 -15.06 0.18 -22.51
CA HIS A 27 -14.60 -0.16 -23.86
C HIS A 27 -13.98 -1.57 -23.96
N GLY A 28 -14.22 -2.43 -22.96
CA GLY A 28 -13.86 -3.85 -22.99
C GLY A 28 -12.44 -4.18 -22.55
N ARG A 29 -11.66 -3.20 -22.03
CA ARG A 29 -10.30 -3.44 -21.56
C ARG A 29 -10.21 -3.33 -20.03
N ARG A 30 -9.60 -4.34 -19.39
CA ARG A 30 -9.35 -4.36 -17.95
C ARG A 30 -7.90 -3.98 -17.70
N LEU A 31 -7.69 -2.83 -17.07
CA LEU A 31 -6.37 -2.32 -16.72
C LEU A 31 -6.19 -2.38 -15.21
N ALA A 32 -4.97 -2.66 -14.76
CA ALA A 32 -4.63 -2.57 -13.34
C ALA A 32 -4.66 -1.09 -12.89
N LEU A 33 -5.31 -0.82 -11.75
CA LEU A 33 -5.43 0.54 -11.22
C LEU A 33 -4.07 1.14 -10.89
N SER A 34 -3.14 0.34 -10.33
CA SER A 34 -1.77 0.75 -10.02
C SER A 34 -1.03 1.30 -11.25
N ARG A 35 -1.12 0.59 -12.37
CA ARG A 35 -0.50 1.02 -13.62
C ARG A 35 -1.11 2.32 -14.15
N VAL A 36 -2.44 2.43 -14.10
CA VAL A 36 -3.12 3.66 -14.53
C VAL A 36 -2.77 4.81 -13.60
N ARG A 37 -2.67 4.57 -12.29
CA ARG A 37 -2.20 5.53 -11.29
C ARG A 37 -0.82 6.11 -11.63
N GLU A 38 0.13 5.26 -12.03
CA GLU A 38 1.45 5.69 -12.50
C GLU A 38 1.34 6.56 -13.77
N LEU A 39 0.56 6.11 -14.76
CA LEU A 39 0.41 6.79 -16.05
C LEU A 39 -0.27 8.17 -15.93
N VAL A 40 -1.32 8.29 -15.10
CA VAL A 40 -2.02 9.58 -14.87
C VAL A 40 -1.27 10.44 -13.86
N GLY A 41 -0.37 9.81 -13.12
CA GLY A 41 0.43 10.50 -12.19
C GLY A 41 -0.33 10.98 -10.96
N THR A 42 -1.05 10.09 -10.30
CA THR A 42 -1.71 10.37 -9.04
C THR A 42 -0.66 10.57 -7.94
N GLY A 43 -0.65 11.74 -7.33
CA GLY A 43 0.20 12.05 -6.17
C GLY A 43 -0.61 12.15 -4.89
N THR A 44 0.01 12.54 -3.78
CA THR A 44 -0.63 12.73 -2.46
C THR A 44 -1.76 13.77 -2.43
N ARG A 45 -1.90 14.59 -3.48
CA ARG A 45 -2.98 15.57 -3.68
C ARG A 45 -4.01 15.12 -4.72
N GLY A 46 -4.02 13.85 -5.08
CA GLY A 46 -4.89 13.30 -6.11
C GLY A 46 -4.36 13.46 -7.54
N THR A 47 -5.24 13.31 -8.53
CA THR A 47 -4.91 13.33 -9.96
C THR A 47 -5.30 14.66 -10.59
N THR A 48 -4.37 15.31 -11.28
CA THR A 48 -4.63 16.57 -12.01
C THR A 48 -5.30 16.30 -13.37
N LEU A 49 -5.98 17.31 -13.93
CA LEU A 49 -6.57 17.22 -15.27
C LEU A 49 -5.50 16.92 -16.35
N LEU A 50 -4.30 17.52 -16.21
CA LEU A 50 -3.18 17.28 -17.11
C LEU A 50 -2.68 15.84 -17.00
N GLY A 51 -2.59 15.31 -15.79
CA GLY A 51 -2.23 13.91 -15.55
C GLY A 51 -3.25 12.94 -16.17
N LEU A 52 -4.55 13.18 -15.96
CA LEU A 52 -5.61 12.39 -16.60
C LEU A 52 -5.50 12.41 -18.12
N ARG A 53 -5.27 13.60 -18.72
CA ARG A 53 -5.12 13.74 -20.17
C ARG A 53 -3.94 12.91 -20.68
N ARG A 54 -2.75 13.06 -20.06
CA ARG A 54 -1.53 12.33 -20.45
C ARG A 54 -1.68 10.81 -20.28
N GLY A 55 -2.21 10.39 -19.14
CA GLY A 55 -2.43 8.98 -18.88
C GLY A 55 -3.46 8.35 -19.83
N ALA A 56 -4.52 9.06 -20.14
CA ALA A 56 -5.53 8.59 -21.09
C ALA A 56 -4.97 8.48 -22.52
N ASP A 57 -4.14 9.45 -22.96
CA ASP A 57 -3.45 9.38 -24.25
C ASP A 57 -2.43 8.22 -24.29
N ALA A 58 -1.68 8.01 -23.21
CA ALA A 58 -0.73 6.90 -23.10
C ALA A 58 -1.43 5.51 -23.18
N ILE A 59 -2.65 5.41 -22.65
CA ILE A 59 -3.46 4.18 -22.70
C ILE A 59 -4.06 3.93 -24.10
N GLY A 60 -4.18 4.98 -24.93
CA GLY A 60 -4.74 4.89 -26.28
C GLY A 60 -6.13 5.52 -26.41
N PHE A 61 -6.40 6.60 -25.70
CA PHE A 61 -7.57 7.44 -25.93
C PHE A 61 -7.16 8.75 -26.60
N HIS A 62 -7.96 9.22 -27.54
CA HIS A 62 -7.94 10.61 -27.99
C HIS A 62 -8.68 11.46 -26.98
N VAL A 63 -8.02 12.47 -26.42
CA VAL A 63 -8.49 13.16 -25.24
C VAL A 63 -8.75 14.64 -25.50
N ARG A 64 -9.93 15.12 -25.14
CA ARG A 64 -10.28 16.55 -25.19
C ARG A 64 -10.73 17.00 -23.81
N ALA A 65 -9.99 17.91 -23.19
CA ALA A 65 -10.42 18.60 -21.98
C ALA A 65 -11.28 19.80 -22.38
N VAL A 66 -12.51 19.85 -21.86
CA VAL A 66 -13.48 20.89 -22.17
C VAL A 66 -14.05 21.49 -20.90
N ARG A 67 -14.44 22.75 -20.97
CA ARG A 67 -15.28 23.40 -19.97
C ARG A 67 -16.66 23.59 -20.57
N ALA A 68 -17.63 22.88 -20.03
CA ALA A 68 -18.96 22.83 -20.60
C ALA A 68 -19.98 23.57 -19.70
N GLU A 69 -20.98 24.14 -20.31
CA GLU A 69 -22.10 24.76 -19.61
C GLU A 69 -23.18 23.73 -19.23
N PRO A 70 -23.96 23.96 -18.19
CA PRO A 70 -25.02 23.05 -17.75
C PRO A 70 -26.09 22.72 -18.82
N ALA A 71 -26.27 23.58 -19.83
CA ALA A 71 -27.15 23.33 -20.98
C ALA A 71 -26.73 22.08 -21.79
N LEU A 72 -25.44 21.68 -21.74
CA LEU A 72 -24.94 20.46 -22.38
C LEU A 72 -25.65 19.19 -21.88
N LEU A 73 -26.23 19.22 -20.68
CA LEU A 73 -27.00 18.10 -20.11
C LEU A 73 -28.24 17.75 -20.90
N GLU A 74 -28.71 18.65 -21.77
CA GLU A 74 -29.86 18.42 -22.67
C GLU A 74 -29.43 17.59 -23.91
N HIS A 75 -28.18 17.69 -24.30
CA HIS A 75 -27.60 17.07 -25.51
C HIS A 75 -26.55 16.03 -25.21
N LEU A 76 -26.64 15.29 -24.10
CA LEU A 76 -25.67 14.27 -23.69
C LEU A 76 -25.46 13.16 -24.74
N GLU A 77 -26.44 12.93 -25.64
CA GLU A 77 -26.38 11.95 -26.69
C GLU A 77 -25.37 12.31 -27.79
N ALA A 78 -25.01 13.57 -27.92
CA ALA A 78 -24.04 14.08 -28.89
C ALA A 78 -22.58 13.97 -28.38
N LEU A 79 -22.37 13.56 -27.13
CA LEU A 79 -21.05 13.47 -26.53
C LEU A 79 -20.48 12.04 -26.61
N PRO A 80 -19.17 11.88 -26.77
CA PRO A 80 -18.51 10.58 -26.61
C PRO A 80 -18.56 10.18 -25.12
N LEU A 81 -19.51 9.29 -24.79
CA LEU A 81 -19.67 8.77 -23.44
C LEU A 81 -19.09 7.35 -23.33
N PRO A 82 -18.54 6.97 -22.16
CA PRO A 82 -18.51 7.69 -20.88
C PRO A 82 -17.42 8.79 -20.83
N ALA A 83 -17.71 9.90 -20.14
CA ALA A 83 -16.82 11.03 -19.93
C ALA A 83 -16.43 11.18 -18.46
N ILE A 84 -15.25 11.73 -18.16
CA ILE A 84 -14.81 11.99 -16.78
C ILE A 84 -15.13 13.44 -16.42
N CYS A 85 -15.83 13.64 -15.30
CA CYS A 85 -16.25 14.96 -14.82
C CYS A 85 -15.56 15.30 -13.50
N HIS A 86 -15.11 16.55 -13.35
CA HIS A 86 -14.59 17.06 -12.09
C HIS A 86 -15.76 17.40 -11.15
N TRP A 87 -15.73 16.83 -9.93
CA TRP A 87 -16.85 16.78 -9.03
C TRP A 87 -16.55 17.48 -7.72
N LYS A 88 -17.46 18.35 -7.26
CA LYS A 88 -17.36 19.06 -5.97
C LYS A 88 -16.02 19.77 -5.69
N GLY A 89 -15.24 20.07 -6.73
CA GLY A 89 -13.97 20.81 -6.61
C GLY A 89 -12.72 19.98 -6.31
N ASN A 90 -12.84 18.73 -5.83
CA ASN A 90 -11.71 17.91 -5.42
C ASN A 90 -11.81 16.43 -5.83
N HIS A 91 -12.86 16.03 -6.55
CA HIS A 91 -13.12 14.62 -6.88
C HIS A 91 -13.36 14.42 -8.38
N TRP A 92 -13.22 13.18 -8.88
CA TRP A 92 -13.49 12.79 -10.25
C TRP A 92 -14.56 11.70 -10.30
N VAL A 93 -15.52 11.82 -11.21
CA VAL A 93 -16.57 10.83 -11.45
C VAL A 93 -16.74 10.55 -12.94
N VAL A 94 -17.25 9.38 -13.31
CA VAL A 94 -17.54 9.03 -14.70
C VAL A 94 -19.02 9.24 -15.02
N LEU A 95 -19.30 10.03 -16.03
CA LEU A 95 -20.64 10.27 -16.57
C LEU A 95 -20.93 9.21 -17.64
N HIS A 96 -21.89 8.34 -17.39
CA HIS A 96 -22.31 7.29 -18.36
C HIS A 96 -23.46 7.74 -19.27
N GLY A 97 -24.16 8.80 -18.94
CA GLY A 97 -25.30 9.28 -19.73
C GLY A 97 -26.57 9.46 -18.92
N ARG A 98 -27.72 9.31 -19.59
CA ARG A 98 -29.05 9.51 -18.99
C ARG A 98 -29.91 8.25 -19.12
N ARG A 99 -30.71 7.97 -18.07
CA ARG A 99 -31.68 6.87 -18.09
C ARG A 99 -32.92 7.24 -17.28
N GLY A 100 -34.09 7.19 -17.88
CA GLY A 100 -35.37 7.50 -17.23
C GLY A 100 -35.41 8.91 -16.63
N GLY A 101 -34.85 9.91 -17.34
CA GLY A 101 -34.84 11.30 -16.90
C GLY A 101 -33.71 11.65 -15.88
N ARG A 102 -32.99 10.65 -15.32
CA ARG A 102 -31.94 10.85 -14.35
C ARG A 102 -30.56 10.67 -14.99
N VAL A 103 -29.57 11.42 -14.53
CA VAL A 103 -28.17 11.33 -14.92
C VAL A 103 -27.53 10.15 -14.19
N VAL A 104 -26.81 9.29 -14.92
CA VAL A 104 -26.13 8.13 -14.36
C VAL A 104 -24.65 8.43 -14.28
N ILE A 105 -24.11 8.43 -13.08
CA ILE A 105 -22.68 8.56 -12.83
C ILE A 105 -22.12 7.31 -12.14
N ALA A 106 -20.86 6.98 -12.42
CA ALA A 106 -20.08 6.05 -11.63
C ALA A 106 -19.10 6.86 -10.77
N ASP A 107 -19.33 6.86 -9.48
CA ASP A 107 -18.49 7.49 -8.47
C ASP A 107 -17.52 6.42 -7.94
N PRO A 108 -16.20 6.59 -8.11
CA PRO A 108 -15.23 5.60 -7.66
C PRO A 108 -15.27 5.34 -6.15
N ALA A 109 -15.70 6.34 -5.37
CA ALA A 109 -15.80 6.23 -3.91
C ALA A 109 -17.06 5.52 -3.45
N VAL A 110 -18.18 5.67 -4.18
CA VAL A 110 -19.52 5.27 -3.69
C VAL A 110 -20.15 4.16 -4.53
N GLY A 111 -19.96 4.20 -5.86
CA GLY A 111 -20.61 3.27 -6.78
C GLY A 111 -21.43 3.98 -7.88
N ILE A 112 -22.33 3.24 -8.53
CA ILE A 112 -23.20 3.80 -9.56
C ILE A 112 -24.37 4.56 -8.91
N ARG A 113 -24.46 5.86 -9.21
CA ARG A 113 -25.49 6.75 -8.69
C ARG A 113 -26.40 7.26 -9.82
N ARG A 114 -27.67 7.49 -9.49
CA ARG A 114 -28.66 8.09 -10.38
C ARG A 114 -29.12 9.39 -9.75
N LEU A 115 -28.68 10.49 -10.33
CA LEU A 115 -28.91 11.84 -9.81
C LEU A 115 -29.99 12.54 -10.62
N SER A 116 -30.72 13.46 -9.99
CA SER A 116 -31.52 14.45 -10.69
C SER A 116 -30.61 15.41 -11.46
N ARG A 117 -31.17 16.18 -12.40
CA ARG A 117 -30.38 17.19 -13.14
C ARG A 117 -29.80 18.25 -12.20
N GLU A 118 -30.56 18.62 -11.20
CA GLU A 118 -30.16 19.64 -10.23
C GLU A 118 -29.04 19.16 -9.32
N GLU A 119 -29.15 17.94 -8.77
CA GLU A 119 -28.09 17.31 -7.97
C GLU A 119 -26.80 17.18 -8.78
N PHE A 120 -26.86 16.80 -10.06
CA PHE A 120 -25.69 16.72 -10.92
C PHE A 120 -25.09 18.10 -11.16
N ARG A 121 -25.88 19.11 -11.44
CA ARG A 121 -25.45 20.51 -11.65
C ARG A 121 -24.72 21.05 -10.43
N GLN A 122 -25.26 20.83 -9.23
CA GLN A 122 -24.63 21.25 -7.98
C GLN A 122 -23.27 20.58 -7.75
N GLY A 123 -23.18 19.29 -8.05
CA GLY A 123 -21.91 18.55 -7.93
C GLY A 123 -20.86 18.89 -9.00
N TRP A 124 -21.30 19.25 -10.21
CA TRP A 124 -20.44 19.59 -11.36
C TRP A 124 -20.17 21.09 -11.51
N GLY A 125 -20.12 21.82 -10.41
CA GLY A 125 -20.14 23.30 -10.36
C GLY A 125 -19.11 24.04 -11.22
N ASN A 126 -17.96 23.44 -11.58
CA ASN A 126 -16.91 24.08 -12.39
C ASN A 126 -17.00 23.78 -13.91
N GLY A 127 -17.89 22.92 -14.34
CA GLY A 127 -18.10 22.55 -15.75
C GLY A 127 -16.95 21.79 -16.42
N VAL A 128 -15.92 21.38 -15.70
CA VAL A 128 -14.74 20.68 -16.27
C VAL A 128 -15.07 19.23 -16.57
N MET A 129 -14.78 18.82 -17.81
CA MET A 129 -15.03 17.48 -18.32
C MET A 129 -13.88 17.02 -19.24
N LEU A 130 -13.59 15.73 -19.19
CA LEU A 130 -12.65 15.07 -20.09
C LEU A 130 -13.42 14.12 -20.99
N LEU A 131 -13.42 14.38 -22.28
CA LEU A 131 -14.01 13.55 -23.33
C LEU A 131 -12.96 12.57 -23.83
N LEU A 132 -13.33 11.31 -23.98
CA LEU A 132 -12.42 10.21 -24.29
C LEU A 132 -12.96 9.39 -25.46
N GLU A 133 -12.23 9.35 -26.56
CA GLU A 133 -12.53 8.53 -27.73
C GLU A 133 -11.46 7.41 -27.84
N PRO A 134 -11.82 6.12 -27.82
CA PRO A 134 -10.84 5.03 -27.84
C PRO A 134 -10.22 4.85 -29.22
N ASP A 135 -8.88 4.83 -29.29
CA ASP A 135 -8.15 4.19 -30.36
C ASP A 135 -8.10 2.68 -30.07
N ARG A 136 -8.91 1.91 -30.79
CA ARG A 136 -9.09 0.46 -30.54
C ARG A 136 -7.77 -0.31 -30.60
N ASN A 137 -6.87 0.04 -31.52
CA ASN A 137 -5.62 -0.70 -31.69
C ASN A 137 -4.65 -0.44 -30.53
N ARG A 138 -4.50 0.81 -30.12
CA ARG A 138 -3.65 1.21 -28.98
C ARG A 138 -4.21 0.71 -27.67
N LEU A 139 -5.53 0.81 -27.45
CA LEU A 139 -6.18 0.37 -26.21
C LEU A 139 -6.14 -1.16 -26.06
N LEU A 140 -6.38 -1.93 -27.13
CA LEU A 140 -6.31 -3.40 -27.09
C LEU A 140 -4.88 -3.92 -26.94
N GLY A 141 -3.87 -3.16 -27.38
CA GLY A 141 -2.45 -3.46 -27.18
C GLY A 141 -1.97 -3.35 -25.73
N GLN A 142 -2.74 -2.70 -24.84
CA GLN A 142 -2.36 -2.56 -23.43
C GLN A 142 -2.42 -3.92 -22.71
N PRO A 143 -1.47 -4.23 -21.80
CA PRO A 143 -1.53 -5.46 -21.01
C PRO A 143 -2.76 -5.45 -20.08
N GLU A 144 -3.44 -6.58 -20.05
CA GLU A 144 -4.59 -6.77 -19.17
C GLU A 144 -4.17 -7.09 -17.73
N GLU A 145 -5.00 -6.67 -16.80
CA GLU A 145 -4.91 -7.08 -15.40
C GLU A 145 -4.99 -8.61 -15.30
N LYS A 146 -3.98 -9.24 -14.72
CA LYS A 146 -3.98 -10.69 -14.48
C LYS A 146 -5.12 -11.04 -13.52
N ARG A 147 -5.99 -11.97 -13.93
CA ARG A 147 -7.10 -12.44 -13.10
C ARG A 147 -6.56 -13.24 -11.93
N GLY A 148 -7.01 -12.89 -10.73
CA GLY A 148 -6.85 -13.70 -9.52
C GLY A 148 -5.61 -13.44 -8.68
N PRO A 149 -5.39 -12.20 -8.18
CA PRO A 149 -4.29 -11.95 -7.22
C PRO A 149 -4.36 -12.86 -5.98
N PHE A 150 -5.57 -13.33 -5.58
CA PHE A 150 -5.78 -14.25 -4.48
C PHE A 150 -5.10 -15.62 -4.70
N LEU A 151 -5.10 -16.14 -5.94
CA LEU A 151 -4.44 -17.41 -6.24
C LEU A 151 -2.92 -17.37 -6.01
N ARG A 152 -2.30 -16.20 -6.14
CA ARG A 152 -0.88 -16.01 -5.79
C ARG A 152 -0.65 -16.26 -4.30
N PHE A 153 -1.49 -15.69 -3.45
CA PHE A 153 -1.39 -15.89 -2.00
C PHE A 153 -1.63 -17.36 -1.60
N LEU A 154 -2.55 -18.05 -2.26
CA LEU A 154 -2.73 -19.48 -2.07
C LEU A 154 -1.48 -20.30 -2.49
N ARG A 155 -0.77 -19.89 -3.55
CA ARG A 155 0.48 -20.56 -3.93
C ARG A 155 1.57 -20.45 -2.87
N LEU A 156 1.57 -19.40 -2.05
CA LEU A 156 2.50 -19.25 -0.92
C LEU A 156 2.29 -20.33 0.17
N THR A 157 1.14 -21.01 0.18
CA THR A 157 0.89 -22.15 1.09
C THR A 157 1.54 -23.45 0.60
N TRP A 158 1.88 -23.55 -0.71
CA TRP A 158 2.38 -24.79 -1.30
C TRP A 158 3.65 -25.35 -0.66
N PRO A 159 4.65 -24.57 -0.23
CA PRO A 159 5.82 -25.07 0.50
C PRO A 159 5.46 -25.79 1.81
N TYR A 160 4.30 -25.47 2.40
CA TYR A 160 3.82 -26.00 3.67
C TYR A 160 2.84 -27.18 3.51
N ARG A 161 2.72 -27.77 2.31
CA ARG A 161 1.77 -28.84 1.99
C ARG A 161 1.81 -30.03 2.94
N THR A 162 3.00 -30.42 3.42
CA THR A 162 3.17 -31.53 4.39
C THR A 162 2.55 -31.18 5.74
N LEU A 163 2.78 -30.00 6.26
CA LEU A 163 2.18 -29.50 7.49
C LEU A 163 0.64 -29.38 7.35
N LEU A 164 0.18 -28.91 6.19
CA LEU A 164 -1.24 -28.80 5.91
C LEU A 164 -1.94 -30.16 5.85
N LEU A 165 -1.31 -31.18 5.22
CA LEU A 165 -1.83 -32.54 5.20
C LEU A 165 -1.87 -33.15 6.60
N GLN A 166 -0.85 -32.93 7.43
CA GLN A 166 -0.86 -33.37 8.83
C GLN A 166 -1.96 -32.70 9.64
N ALA A 167 -2.12 -31.37 9.52
CA ALA A 167 -3.19 -30.65 10.19
C ALA A 167 -4.56 -31.11 9.71
N LEU A 168 -4.74 -31.37 8.42
CA LEU A 168 -5.99 -31.88 7.85
C LEU A 168 -6.30 -33.30 8.38
N SER A 169 -5.32 -34.19 8.47
CA SER A 169 -5.54 -35.53 9.06
C SER A 169 -5.92 -35.46 10.53
N ILE A 170 -5.32 -34.57 11.31
CA ILE A 170 -5.73 -34.30 12.70
C ILE A 170 -7.16 -33.75 12.75
N ASN A 171 -7.53 -32.85 11.82
CA ASN A 171 -8.88 -32.33 11.71
C ASN A 171 -9.92 -33.43 11.45
N ILE A 172 -9.61 -34.41 10.61
CA ILE A 172 -10.47 -35.57 10.36
C ILE A 172 -10.67 -36.36 11.66
N VAL A 173 -9.60 -36.58 12.41
CA VAL A 173 -9.69 -37.30 13.74
C VAL A 173 -10.57 -36.51 14.71
N ILE A 174 -10.36 -35.18 14.83
CA ILE A 174 -11.21 -34.33 15.69
C ILE A 174 -12.67 -34.37 15.23
N GLY A 175 -12.91 -34.37 13.92
CA GLY A 175 -14.26 -34.48 13.35
C GLY A 175 -14.93 -35.79 13.69
N LEU A 176 -14.23 -36.91 13.60
CA LEU A 176 -14.75 -38.22 14.02
C LEU A 176 -15.04 -38.26 15.53
N LEU A 177 -14.15 -37.68 16.34
CA LEU A 177 -14.39 -37.58 17.80
C LEU A 177 -15.57 -36.65 18.13
N ALA A 178 -15.83 -35.61 17.31
CA ALA A 178 -16.99 -34.74 17.47
C ALA A 178 -18.32 -35.49 17.25
N LEU A 179 -18.34 -36.49 16.36
CA LEU A 179 -19.49 -37.34 16.10
C LEU A 179 -19.71 -38.39 17.19
N ALA A 180 -18.67 -38.78 17.89
CA ALA A 180 -18.80 -39.76 18.97
C ALA A 180 -19.70 -39.25 20.11
N MET A 181 -19.70 -37.95 20.40
CA MET A 181 -20.46 -37.38 21.50
C MET A 181 -21.98 -37.50 21.33
N PRO A 182 -22.61 -37.15 20.20
CA PRO A 182 -24.01 -37.41 19.93
C PRO A 182 -24.38 -38.90 20.03
N LEU A 183 -23.52 -39.79 19.53
CA LEU A 183 -23.75 -41.23 19.57
C LEU A 183 -23.67 -41.79 21.00
N LEU A 184 -22.73 -41.35 21.82
CA LEU A 184 -22.64 -41.72 23.23
C LEU A 184 -23.82 -41.18 24.03
N MET A 185 -24.35 -40.01 23.68
CA MET A 185 -25.56 -39.45 24.28
C MET A 185 -26.78 -40.29 23.92
N GLN A 186 -26.86 -40.81 22.70
CA GLN A 186 -27.87 -41.77 22.31
C GLN A 186 -27.78 -43.04 23.14
N LEU A 187 -26.60 -43.65 23.28
CA LEU A 187 -26.39 -44.86 24.08
C LEU A 187 -26.77 -44.64 25.57
N LEU A 188 -26.41 -43.45 26.09
CA LEU A 188 -26.78 -43.08 27.46
C LEU A 188 -28.30 -43.07 27.66
N THR A 189 -29.05 -42.49 26.73
CA THR A 189 -30.49 -42.31 26.87
C THR A 189 -31.25 -43.59 26.57
N ASP A 190 -30.91 -44.32 25.52
CA ASP A 190 -31.67 -45.47 25.02
C ASP A 190 -31.35 -46.77 25.77
N ASP A 191 -30.08 -46.98 26.15
CA ASP A 191 -29.70 -48.24 26.84
C ASP A 191 -29.47 -48.05 28.32
N VAL A 192 -28.67 -47.08 28.76
CA VAL A 192 -28.32 -46.93 30.17
C VAL A 192 -29.49 -46.49 31.02
N LEU A 193 -30.17 -45.41 30.63
CA LEU A 193 -31.27 -44.85 31.43
C LEU A 193 -32.53 -45.72 31.38
N VAL A 194 -32.89 -46.27 30.22
CA VAL A 194 -34.08 -47.15 30.06
C VAL A 194 -33.88 -48.46 30.77
N ARG A 195 -32.69 -49.08 30.66
CA ARG A 195 -32.37 -50.35 31.32
C ARG A 195 -31.94 -50.20 32.79
N ARG A 196 -31.72 -48.96 33.27
CA ARG A 196 -31.24 -48.66 34.65
C ARG A 196 -29.94 -49.39 35.01
N ASP A 197 -29.03 -49.55 34.01
CA ASP A 197 -27.76 -50.24 34.16
C ASP A 197 -26.69 -49.33 34.73
N ARG A 198 -26.33 -49.47 36.01
CA ARG A 198 -25.34 -48.69 36.71
C ARG A 198 -23.89 -49.02 36.26
N GLN A 199 -23.63 -50.27 35.84
CA GLN A 199 -22.28 -50.62 35.37
C GLN A 199 -22.00 -50.00 34.03
N LEU A 200 -22.98 -50.07 33.12
CA LEU A 200 -22.87 -49.41 31.80
C LEU A 200 -22.77 -47.89 31.94
N LEU A 201 -23.50 -47.28 32.92
CA LEU A 201 -23.41 -45.85 33.22
C LEU A 201 -21.98 -45.44 33.60
N THR A 202 -21.32 -46.20 34.49
CA THR A 202 -19.97 -45.90 34.94
C THR A 202 -18.97 -46.05 33.79
N GLY A 203 -19.09 -47.13 33.01
CA GLY A 203 -18.25 -47.35 31.82
C GLY A 203 -18.40 -46.26 30.77
N LEU A 204 -19.64 -45.85 30.48
CA LEU A 204 -19.93 -44.79 29.52
C LEU A 204 -19.42 -43.42 30.00
N GLY A 205 -19.60 -43.10 31.29
CA GLY A 205 -19.07 -41.86 31.89
C GLY A 205 -17.56 -41.78 31.80
N LEU A 206 -16.84 -42.88 32.08
CA LEU A 206 -15.38 -42.92 31.90
C LEU A 206 -14.97 -42.80 30.44
N ALA A 207 -15.69 -43.43 29.50
CA ALA A 207 -15.45 -43.30 28.06
C ALA A 207 -15.64 -41.86 27.58
N MET A 208 -16.71 -41.19 28.03
CA MET A 208 -16.95 -39.78 27.73
C MET A 208 -15.83 -38.88 28.28
N LEU A 209 -15.42 -39.10 29.54
CA LEU A 209 -14.32 -38.36 30.17
C LEU A 209 -13.01 -38.53 29.37
N PHE A 210 -12.68 -39.79 29.03
CA PHE A 210 -11.49 -40.07 28.21
C PHE A 210 -11.56 -39.38 26.85
N LEU A 211 -12.70 -39.41 26.18
CA LEU A 211 -12.94 -38.75 24.90
C LEU A 211 -12.76 -37.22 24.99
N PHE A 212 -13.28 -36.60 26.06
CA PHE A 212 -13.10 -35.17 26.28
C PHE A 212 -11.63 -34.79 26.47
N VAL A 213 -10.92 -35.53 27.34
CA VAL A 213 -9.50 -35.29 27.59
C VAL A 213 -8.69 -35.51 26.31
N PHE A 214 -8.91 -36.62 25.61
CA PHE A 214 -8.23 -36.94 24.37
C PHE A 214 -8.49 -35.92 23.28
N ARG A 215 -9.74 -35.52 23.09
CA ARG A 215 -10.11 -34.43 22.15
C ARG A 215 -9.44 -33.11 22.51
N SER A 216 -9.36 -32.74 23.79
CA SER A 216 -8.69 -31.51 24.22
C SER A 216 -7.20 -31.53 23.91
N VAL A 217 -6.53 -32.67 24.15
CA VAL A 217 -5.09 -32.80 23.81
C VAL A 217 -4.85 -32.70 22.30
N ILE A 218 -5.66 -33.40 21.50
CA ILE A 218 -5.55 -33.31 20.03
C ILE A 218 -5.87 -31.91 19.54
N SER A 219 -6.87 -31.23 20.10
CA SER A 219 -7.21 -29.85 19.76
C SER A 219 -6.07 -28.88 20.10
N LEU A 220 -5.36 -29.10 21.20
CA LEU A 220 -4.17 -28.32 21.56
C LEU A 220 -3.05 -28.51 20.51
N ILE A 221 -2.77 -29.75 20.12
CA ILE A 221 -1.77 -30.06 19.09
C ILE A 221 -2.16 -29.40 17.77
N GLN A 222 -3.43 -29.53 17.37
CA GLN A 222 -3.96 -28.87 16.16
C GLN A 222 -3.78 -27.36 16.23
N GLY A 223 -4.19 -26.73 17.33
CA GLY A 223 -4.06 -25.28 17.52
C GLY A 223 -2.60 -24.81 17.40
N HIS A 224 -1.67 -25.59 17.97
CA HIS A 224 -0.23 -25.30 17.84
C HIS A 224 0.26 -25.40 16.38
N MET A 225 -0.16 -26.43 15.65
CA MET A 225 0.22 -26.62 14.24
C MET A 225 -0.37 -25.52 13.36
N VAL A 226 -1.63 -25.15 13.55
CA VAL A 226 -2.31 -24.07 12.83
C VAL A 226 -1.63 -22.73 13.12
N GLY A 227 -1.34 -22.45 14.40
CA GLY A 227 -0.61 -21.25 14.83
C GLY A 227 0.78 -21.16 14.23
N HIS A 228 1.52 -22.27 14.23
CA HIS A 228 2.85 -22.32 13.61
C HIS A 228 2.81 -22.09 12.09
N PHE A 229 1.85 -22.69 11.39
CA PHE A 229 1.61 -22.46 9.98
C PHE A 229 1.30 -20.97 9.71
N ALA A 230 0.34 -20.40 10.44
CA ALA A 230 -0.08 -19.02 10.29
C ALA A 230 1.08 -18.05 10.54
N GLN A 231 1.90 -18.28 11.57
CA GLN A 231 3.06 -17.45 11.87
C GLN A 231 4.12 -17.52 10.77
N ARG A 232 4.44 -18.72 10.25
CA ARG A 232 5.41 -18.87 9.16
C ARG A 232 4.92 -18.24 7.86
N LEU A 233 3.64 -18.40 7.54
CA LEU A 233 3.04 -17.78 6.35
C LEU A 233 3.08 -16.27 6.46
N GLN A 234 2.71 -15.70 7.62
CA GLN A 234 2.77 -14.26 7.89
C GLN A 234 4.18 -13.72 7.74
N LEU A 235 5.17 -14.38 8.35
CA LEU A 235 6.57 -13.97 8.25
C LEU A 235 7.04 -13.97 6.78
N GLY A 236 6.72 -15.03 6.02
CA GLY A 236 7.08 -15.12 4.60
C GLY A 236 6.46 -13.97 3.78
N MET A 237 5.18 -13.67 4.02
CA MET A 237 4.47 -12.59 3.33
C MET A 237 5.03 -11.20 3.69
N VAL A 238 5.34 -10.95 4.97
CA VAL A 238 5.91 -9.67 5.43
C VAL A 238 7.30 -9.46 4.84
N LEU A 239 8.14 -10.51 4.82
CA LEU A 239 9.49 -10.42 4.25
C LEU A 239 9.45 -10.23 2.72
N GLU A 240 8.58 -10.95 2.01
CA GLU A 240 8.41 -10.77 0.56
C GLU A 240 7.91 -9.36 0.23
N TYR A 241 6.90 -8.89 0.98
CA TYR A 241 6.36 -7.53 0.81
C TYR A 241 7.42 -6.46 1.09
N GLY A 242 8.13 -6.56 2.22
CA GLY A 242 9.19 -5.61 2.59
C GLY A 242 10.32 -5.58 1.57
N HIS A 243 10.76 -6.75 1.10
CA HIS A 243 11.78 -6.86 0.05
C HIS A 243 11.35 -6.20 -1.26
N GLN A 244 10.09 -6.44 -1.68
CA GLN A 244 9.56 -5.82 -2.90
C GLN A 244 9.37 -4.31 -2.72
N LEU A 245 8.88 -3.88 -1.56
CA LEU A 245 8.70 -2.46 -1.23
C LEU A 245 10.01 -1.68 -1.33
N LEU A 246 11.10 -2.21 -0.77
CA LEU A 246 12.42 -1.56 -0.83
C LEU A 246 13.00 -1.47 -2.25
N ARG A 247 12.47 -2.23 -3.21
CA ARG A 247 12.85 -2.19 -4.62
C ARG A 247 11.93 -1.33 -5.49
N MET A 248 10.92 -0.69 -4.89
CA MET A 248 10.04 0.24 -5.62
C MET A 248 10.79 1.52 -6.00
N PRO A 249 10.47 2.14 -7.14
CA PRO A 249 11.09 3.39 -7.56
C PRO A 249 10.74 4.54 -6.60
N MET A 250 11.60 5.56 -6.55
CA MET A 250 11.40 6.72 -5.67
C MET A 250 10.06 7.43 -5.91
N THR A 251 9.56 7.42 -7.14
CA THR A 251 8.24 7.94 -7.50
C THR A 251 7.08 7.29 -6.73
N TYR A 252 7.23 6.03 -6.33
CA TYR A 252 6.26 5.35 -5.47
C TYR A 252 6.21 6.01 -4.08
N PHE A 253 7.36 6.23 -3.46
CA PHE A 253 7.44 6.86 -2.12
C PHE A 253 7.00 8.33 -2.14
N ASP A 254 7.26 9.06 -3.22
CA ASP A 254 6.79 10.44 -3.40
C ASP A 254 5.26 10.53 -3.55
N SER A 255 4.62 9.47 -4.06
CA SER A 255 3.19 9.42 -4.34
C SER A 255 2.34 8.79 -3.23
N HIS A 256 2.96 8.12 -2.24
CA HIS A 256 2.27 7.47 -1.14
C HIS A 256 2.69 8.07 0.21
N ARG A 257 1.74 8.17 1.13
CA ARG A 257 2.06 8.60 2.50
C ARG A 257 2.75 7.47 3.25
N SER A 258 3.78 7.77 4.04
CA SER A 258 4.52 6.76 4.81
C SER A 258 3.63 5.93 5.75
N GLY A 259 2.62 6.56 6.37
CA GLY A 259 1.65 5.86 7.20
C GLY A 259 0.79 4.85 6.43
N GLU A 260 0.42 5.16 5.17
CA GLU A 260 -0.30 4.24 4.29
C GLU A 260 0.55 3.00 3.97
N VAL A 261 1.83 3.20 3.67
CA VAL A 261 2.76 2.11 3.37
C VAL A 261 2.93 1.17 4.56
N VAL A 262 3.05 1.71 5.78
CA VAL A 262 3.18 0.92 7.01
C VAL A 262 1.90 0.18 7.33
N SER A 263 0.73 0.80 7.19
CA SER A 263 -0.57 0.15 7.47
C SER A 263 -0.83 -1.08 6.60
N ARG A 264 -0.25 -1.14 5.39
CA ARG A 264 -0.34 -2.31 4.51
C ARG A 264 0.37 -3.55 5.08
N ILE A 265 1.36 -3.38 5.95
CA ILE A 265 2.01 -4.51 6.66
C ILE A 265 1.03 -5.15 7.65
N ASP A 266 0.25 -4.32 8.37
CA ASP A 266 -0.77 -4.82 9.30
C ASP A 266 -1.91 -5.56 8.57
N ASP A 267 -2.23 -5.12 7.35
CA ASP A 267 -3.21 -5.77 6.51
C ASP A 267 -2.84 -7.23 6.11
N ILE A 268 -1.54 -7.58 6.12
CA ILE A 268 -1.07 -8.95 5.85
C ILE A 268 -1.64 -9.94 6.87
N SER A 269 -1.82 -9.53 8.13
CA SER A 269 -2.39 -10.37 9.18
C SER A 269 -3.81 -10.84 8.86
N ARG A 270 -4.61 -9.97 8.22
CA ARG A 270 -6.00 -10.29 7.80
C ARG A 270 -6.02 -11.32 6.68
N ILE A 271 -5.12 -11.20 5.70
CA ILE A 271 -4.98 -12.19 4.61
C ILE A 271 -4.53 -13.53 5.18
N ASN A 272 -3.58 -13.51 6.12
CA ASN A 272 -3.09 -14.71 6.77
C ASN A 272 -4.21 -15.44 7.52
N ALA A 273 -5.04 -14.72 8.28
CA ALA A 273 -6.21 -15.30 8.98
C ALA A 273 -7.19 -15.93 7.98
N LEU A 274 -7.52 -15.23 6.89
CA LEU A 274 -8.40 -15.72 5.83
C LEU A 274 -7.86 -17.00 5.16
N ILE A 275 -6.57 -17.03 4.81
CA ILE A 275 -5.93 -18.22 4.21
C ILE A 275 -5.93 -19.38 5.18
N SER A 276 -5.62 -19.15 6.46
CA SER A 276 -5.63 -20.18 7.49
C SER A 276 -7.03 -20.77 7.67
N GLN A 277 -8.06 -19.94 7.67
CA GLN A 277 -9.46 -20.38 7.75
C GLN A 277 -9.89 -21.17 6.51
N LEU A 278 -9.53 -20.70 5.31
CA LEU A 278 -9.85 -21.37 4.04
C LEU A 278 -9.18 -22.74 3.93
N VAL A 279 -7.91 -22.83 4.32
CA VAL A 279 -7.10 -24.05 4.09
C VAL A 279 -7.27 -25.08 5.21
N LEU A 280 -7.49 -24.66 6.44
CA LEU A 280 -7.54 -25.52 7.60
C LEU A 280 -8.92 -25.53 8.28
N GLY A 281 -9.53 -24.37 8.48
CA GLY A 281 -10.79 -24.24 9.22
C GLY A 281 -11.98 -24.80 8.45
N LEU A 282 -12.27 -24.28 7.28
CA LEU A 282 -13.43 -24.65 6.48
C LEU A 282 -13.44 -26.14 6.05
N PRO A 283 -12.33 -26.75 5.58
CA PRO A 283 -12.35 -28.16 5.21
C PRO A 283 -12.66 -29.09 6.39
N SER A 284 -12.16 -28.76 7.58
CA SER A 284 -12.46 -29.49 8.81
C SER A 284 -13.95 -29.44 9.16
N GLN A 285 -14.51 -28.24 9.19
CA GLN A 285 -15.92 -28.04 9.53
C GLN A 285 -16.85 -28.61 8.46
N LEU A 286 -16.49 -28.52 7.19
CA LEU A 286 -17.22 -29.16 6.09
C LEU A 286 -17.27 -30.69 6.27
N PHE A 287 -16.13 -31.32 6.60
CA PHE A 287 -16.07 -32.76 6.85
C PHE A 287 -17.03 -33.16 7.98
N ILE A 288 -16.97 -32.43 9.11
CA ILE A 288 -17.87 -32.71 10.28
C ILE A 288 -19.33 -32.52 9.89
N ALA A 289 -19.66 -31.44 9.16
CA ALA A 289 -21.03 -31.15 8.75
C ALA A 289 -21.57 -32.20 7.76
N VAL A 290 -20.77 -32.63 6.78
CA VAL A 290 -21.17 -33.64 5.79
C VAL A 290 -21.43 -34.99 6.47
N VAL A 291 -20.51 -35.44 7.32
CA VAL A 291 -20.71 -36.73 8.04
C VAL A 291 -21.89 -36.64 9.00
N SER A 292 -22.04 -35.53 9.75
CA SER A 292 -23.21 -35.29 10.61
C SER A 292 -24.50 -35.35 9.79
N PHE A 293 -24.57 -34.70 8.64
CA PHE A 293 -25.75 -34.68 7.79
C PHE A 293 -26.06 -36.06 7.21
N VAL A 294 -25.08 -36.85 6.80
CA VAL A 294 -25.26 -38.22 6.34
C VAL A 294 -25.90 -39.09 7.43
N VAL A 295 -25.40 -39.01 8.66
CA VAL A 295 -25.97 -39.76 9.79
C VAL A 295 -27.39 -39.27 10.10
N MET A 296 -27.68 -37.98 10.02
CA MET A 296 -29.04 -37.44 10.15
C MET A 296 -30.02 -38.05 9.12
N VAL A 297 -29.58 -38.16 7.85
CA VAL A 297 -30.39 -38.82 6.77
C VAL A 297 -30.66 -40.28 7.08
N VAL A 298 -29.66 -41.01 7.62
CA VAL A 298 -29.82 -42.41 8.04
C VAL A 298 -30.84 -42.57 9.21
N TYR A 299 -30.87 -41.61 10.15
CA TYR A 299 -31.80 -41.66 11.26
C TYR A 299 -33.24 -41.35 10.86
N SER A 300 -33.43 -40.27 10.06
CA SER A 300 -34.76 -39.88 9.58
C SER A 300 -34.66 -38.96 8.38
N LEU A 301 -35.00 -39.46 7.19
CA LEU A 301 -35.04 -38.69 5.98
C LEU A 301 -36.01 -37.48 6.06
N PRO A 302 -37.23 -37.61 6.61
CA PRO A 302 -38.17 -36.49 6.74
C PRO A 302 -37.61 -35.36 7.62
N LEU A 303 -37.01 -35.68 8.76
CA LEU A 303 -36.36 -34.69 9.64
C LEU A 303 -35.16 -34.05 8.99
N ALA A 304 -34.35 -34.80 8.25
CA ALA A 304 -33.18 -34.28 7.53
C ALA A 304 -33.57 -33.28 6.43
N VAL A 305 -34.68 -33.53 5.71
CA VAL A 305 -35.21 -32.58 4.70
C VAL A 305 -35.69 -31.27 5.36
N VAL A 306 -36.45 -31.37 6.48
CA VAL A 306 -36.89 -30.19 7.24
C VAL A 306 -35.68 -29.40 7.76
N SER A 307 -34.66 -30.10 8.28
CA SER A 307 -33.40 -29.48 8.71
C SER A 307 -32.73 -28.73 7.57
N LEU A 308 -32.63 -29.35 6.38
CA LEU A 308 -32.02 -28.75 5.22
C LEU A 308 -32.71 -27.44 4.78
N LEU A 309 -34.06 -27.46 4.78
CA LEU A 309 -34.86 -26.26 4.47
C LEU A 309 -34.59 -25.12 5.50
N ALA A 310 -34.54 -25.47 6.79
CA ALA A 310 -34.25 -24.52 7.85
C ALA A 310 -32.81 -23.96 7.72
N PHE A 311 -31.84 -24.81 7.35
CA PHE A 311 -30.46 -24.39 7.11
C PHE A 311 -30.35 -23.43 5.93
N VAL A 312 -31.05 -23.68 4.81
CA VAL A 312 -31.12 -22.77 3.66
C VAL A 312 -31.72 -21.41 4.06
N LEU A 313 -32.77 -21.42 4.87
CA LEU A 313 -33.39 -20.20 5.39
C LEU A 313 -32.43 -19.40 6.26
N LEU A 314 -31.64 -20.09 7.11
CA LEU A 314 -30.66 -19.48 8.00
C LEU A 314 -29.52 -18.82 7.19
N VAL A 315 -28.95 -19.53 6.20
CA VAL A 315 -27.93 -18.96 5.30
C VAL A 315 -28.51 -17.78 4.53
N GLY A 316 -29.73 -17.89 4.02
CA GLY A 316 -30.44 -16.81 3.32
C GLY A 316 -30.57 -15.56 4.20
N SER A 317 -30.89 -15.72 5.48
CA SER A 317 -30.99 -14.60 6.42
C SER A 317 -29.64 -13.86 6.60
N GLY A 318 -28.53 -14.60 6.72
CA GLY A 318 -27.18 -14.03 6.81
C GLY A 318 -26.80 -13.26 5.54
N LEU A 319 -27.05 -13.84 4.37
CA LEU A 319 -26.72 -13.23 3.08
C LEU A 319 -27.48 -11.93 2.81
N VAL A 320 -28.68 -11.74 3.38
CA VAL A 320 -29.45 -10.49 3.25
C VAL A 320 -28.74 -9.30 3.89
N PHE A 321 -28.06 -9.49 5.02
CA PHE A 321 -27.36 -8.42 5.73
C PHE A 321 -25.97 -8.13 5.16
N LEU A 322 -25.36 -9.08 4.45
CA LEU A 322 -24.00 -9.00 3.95
C LEU A 322 -23.71 -7.75 3.09
N PRO A 323 -24.56 -7.31 2.14
CA PRO A 323 -24.28 -6.11 1.35
C PRO A 323 -24.26 -4.81 2.17
N ALA A 324 -25.18 -4.70 3.15
CA ALA A 324 -25.27 -3.52 4.02
C ALA A 324 -24.09 -3.47 5.00
N GLN A 325 -23.65 -4.61 5.49
CA GLN A 325 -22.52 -4.76 6.40
C GLN A 325 -21.21 -4.39 5.69
N ASN A 326 -21.01 -4.89 4.48
CA ASN A 326 -19.85 -4.57 3.63
C ASN A 326 -19.75 -3.08 3.32
N GLU A 327 -20.85 -2.43 2.94
CA GLU A 327 -20.87 -0.99 2.65
C GLU A 327 -20.48 -0.17 3.89
N LYS A 328 -21.02 -0.52 5.07
CA LYS A 328 -20.68 0.18 6.32
C LYS A 328 -19.25 -0.08 6.77
N ASN A 329 -18.76 -1.33 6.71
CA ASN A 329 -17.39 -1.68 7.03
C ASN A 329 -16.40 -0.94 6.13
N ARG A 330 -16.70 -0.86 4.86
CA ARG A 330 -15.89 -0.12 3.90
C ARG A 330 -15.76 1.37 4.26
N ARG A 331 -16.88 2.05 4.54
CA ARG A 331 -16.87 3.45 4.97
C ARG A 331 -16.08 3.64 6.25
N LEU A 332 -16.25 2.73 7.21
CA LEU A 332 -15.51 2.75 8.46
C LEU A 332 -13.99 2.67 8.25
N ILE A 333 -13.53 1.79 7.34
CA ILE A 333 -12.11 1.63 7.01
C ILE A 333 -11.55 2.93 6.42
N VAL A 334 -12.26 3.55 5.48
CA VAL A 334 -11.81 4.81 4.84
C VAL A 334 -11.71 5.93 5.85
N GLU A 335 -12.80 6.24 6.58
CA GLU A 335 -12.81 7.34 7.55
C GLU A 335 -11.86 7.11 8.74
N SER A 336 -11.67 5.85 9.15
CA SER A 336 -10.66 5.52 10.18
C SER A 336 -9.24 5.79 9.69
N ALA A 337 -8.93 5.51 8.43
CA ALA A 337 -7.63 5.79 7.85
C ALA A 337 -7.36 7.31 7.73
N GLU A 338 -8.38 8.09 7.31
CA GLU A 338 -8.31 9.56 7.26
C GLU A 338 -8.05 10.16 8.64
N ASN A 339 -8.82 9.71 9.64
CA ASN A 339 -8.64 10.16 11.03
C ASN A 339 -7.24 9.82 11.58
N GLN A 340 -6.71 8.64 11.24
CA GLN A 340 -5.35 8.25 11.63
C GLN A 340 -4.30 9.11 10.93
N GLY A 341 -4.50 9.43 9.65
CA GLY A 341 -3.66 10.36 8.90
C GLY A 341 -3.64 11.76 9.51
N PHE A 342 -4.80 12.27 9.90
CA PHE A 342 -4.96 13.55 10.57
C PHE A 342 -4.22 13.59 11.93
N LEU A 343 -4.31 12.53 12.74
CA LEU A 343 -3.55 12.42 13.98
C LEU A 343 -2.03 12.50 13.76
N VAL A 344 -1.51 11.79 12.75
CA VAL A 344 -0.09 11.86 12.41
C VAL A 344 0.32 13.28 12.02
N GLU A 345 -0.54 14.00 11.27
CA GLU A 345 -0.30 15.39 10.89
C GLU A 345 -0.28 16.33 12.10
N ILE A 346 -1.23 16.18 13.02
CA ILE A 346 -1.28 16.94 14.30
C ILE A 346 0.02 16.75 15.09
N PHE A 347 0.46 15.51 15.27
CA PHE A 347 1.66 15.23 16.07
C PHE A 347 2.93 15.73 15.40
N ARG A 348 3.05 15.61 14.08
CA ARG A 348 4.17 16.20 13.32
C ARG A 348 4.15 17.73 13.33
N GLY A 349 2.96 18.33 13.30
CA GLY A 349 2.75 19.77 13.34
C GLY A 349 2.67 20.36 14.76
N ALA A 350 2.95 19.59 15.81
CA ALA A 350 2.75 20.02 17.19
C ALA A 350 3.45 21.36 17.54
N GLN A 351 4.65 21.58 16.98
CA GLN A 351 5.37 22.85 17.19
C GLN A 351 4.58 24.03 16.55
N VAL A 352 4.07 23.86 15.35
CA VAL A 352 3.27 24.89 14.65
C VAL A 352 2.00 25.18 15.44
N LEU A 353 1.30 24.13 15.91
CA LEU A 353 0.08 24.27 16.70
C LEU A 353 0.31 25.06 18.00
N LYS A 354 1.43 24.82 18.68
CA LYS A 354 1.81 25.55 19.90
C LYS A 354 2.22 26.99 19.62
N THR A 355 2.92 27.25 18.52
CA THR A 355 3.36 28.60 18.16
C THR A 355 2.25 29.48 17.59
N THR A 356 1.21 28.88 17.00
CA THR A 356 0.07 29.60 16.43
C THR A 356 -1.16 29.63 17.35
N GLU A 357 -1.08 28.99 18.54
CA GLU A 357 -2.22 28.84 19.48
C GLU A 357 -3.47 28.23 18.82
N ALA A 358 -3.28 27.37 17.77
CA ALA A 358 -4.37 26.77 16.99
C ALA A 358 -4.95 25.49 17.63
N LEU A 359 -4.58 25.17 18.87
CA LEU A 359 -5.02 23.97 19.58
C LEU A 359 -6.56 23.83 19.67
N PRO A 360 -7.35 24.90 19.98
CA PRO A 360 -8.81 24.77 20.06
C PRO A 360 -9.44 24.36 18.72
N GLN A 361 -9.00 24.98 17.62
CA GLN A 361 -9.55 24.71 16.29
C GLN A 361 -9.23 23.28 15.82
N VAL A 362 -8.00 22.82 16.06
CA VAL A 362 -7.60 21.46 15.74
C VAL A 362 -8.32 20.46 16.64
N TRP A 363 -8.56 20.78 17.90
CA TRP A 363 -9.33 19.94 18.82
C TRP A 363 -10.79 19.78 18.35
N ASP A 364 -11.43 20.86 17.92
CA ASP A 364 -12.79 20.82 17.37
C ASP A 364 -12.87 20.00 16.09
N GLU A 365 -11.86 20.09 15.22
CA GLU A 365 -11.78 19.27 14.02
C GLU A 365 -11.55 17.80 14.34
N TYR A 366 -10.64 17.51 15.27
CA TYR A 366 -10.39 16.16 15.76
C TYR A 366 -11.65 15.52 16.36
N GLN A 367 -12.37 16.25 17.21
CA GLN A 367 -13.63 15.77 17.79
C GLN A 367 -14.67 15.44 16.72
N ARG A 368 -14.80 16.28 15.69
CA ARG A 368 -15.73 16.01 14.56
C ARG A 368 -15.34 14.75 13.80
N ASN A 369 -14.07 14.62 13.42
CA ASN A 369 -13.58 13.48 12.65
C ASN A 369 -13.68 12.19 13.47
N PHE A 370 -13.23 12.22 14.71
CA PHE A 370 -13.34 11.07 15.62
C PHE A 370 -14.80 10.73 15.92
N GLY A 371 -15.67 11.73 16.09
CA GLY A 371 -17.11 11.56 16.28
C GLY A 371 -17.78 10.88 15.09
N SER A 372 -17.38 11.23 13.85
CA SER A 372 -17.87 10.56 12.63
C SER A 372 -17.47 9.08 12.61
N VAL A 373 -16.19 8.78 12.88
CA VAL A 373 -15.71 7.40 12.95
C VAL A 373 -16.43 6.61 14.05
N ALA A 374 -16.61 7.20 15.23
CA ALA A 374 -17.31 6.57 16.35
C ALA A 374 -18.77 6.27 16.00
N HIS A 375 -19.45 7.21 15.35
CA HIS A 375 -20.83 7.03 14.89
C HIS A 375 -20.95 5.94 13.81
N LEU A 376 -20.05 5.91 12.85
CA LEU A 376 -20.00 4.82 11.87
C LEU A 376 -19.72 3.46 12.49
N ARG A 377 -18.80 3.40 13.44
CA ARG A 377 -18.47 2.18 14.19
C ARG A 377 -19.69 1.69 14.96
N TRP A 378 -20.41 2.58 15.62
CA TRP A 378 -21.65 2.26 16.31
C TRP A 378 -22.73 1.73 15.38
N ASN A 379 -22.96 2.39 14.23
CA ASN A 379 -23.93 1.95 13.23
C ASN A 379 -23.56 0.59 12.61
N THR A 380 -22.28 0.31 12.44
CA THR A 380 -21.80 -0.99 11.97
C THR A 380 -22.03 -2.07 13.04
N LEU A 381 -21.71 -1.75 14.31
CA LEU A 381 -21.94 -2.64 15.44
C LEU A 381 -23.43 -2.96 15.60
N GLN A 382 -24.31 -1.96 15.53
CA GLN A 382 -25.77 -2.19 15.61
C GLN A 382 -26.26 -3.13 14.52
N LEU A 383 -25.79 -2.95 13.27
CA LEU A 383 -26.16 -3.85 12.18
C LEU A 383 -25.65 -5.27 12.41
N SER A 384 -24.42 -5.42 12.88
CA SER A 384 -23.83 -6.72 13.23
C SER A 384 -24.60 -7.40 14.38
N LEU A 385 -24.93 -6.67 15.44
CA LEU A 385 -25.73 -7.17 16.55
C LEU A 385 -27.13 -7.59 16.08
N PHE A 386 -27.78 -6.80 15.23
CA PHE A 386 -29.11 -7.14 14.70
C PHE A 386 -29.06 -8.38 13.82
N SER A 387 -28.07 -8.47 12.93
CA SER A 387 -27.83 -9.66 12.10
C SER A 387 -27.56 -10.90 12.95
N GLY A 388 -26.63 -10.82 13.89
CA GLY A 388 -26.26 -11.93 14.77
C GLY A 388 -27.45 -12.39 15.67
N THR A 389 -28.22 -11.44 16.21
CA THR A 389 -29.40 -11.76 17.02
C THR A 389 -30.48 -12.43 16.18
N THR A 390 -30.73 -11.95 14.97
CA THR A 390 -31.71 -12.52 14.05
C THR A 390 -31.32 -13.94 13.64
N THR A 391 -30.06 -14.15 13.25
CA THR A 391 -29.51 -15.45 12.87
C THR A 391 -29.53 -16.39 14.05
N GLY A 392 -29.13 -15.94 15.25
CA GLY A 392 -29.15 -16.73 16.49
C GLY A 392 -30.59 -17.12 16.92
N LEU A 393 -31.55 -16.21 16.79
CA LEU A 393 -32.95 -16.52 17.05
C LEU A 393 -33.48 -17.60 16.09
N LEU A 394 -33.19 -17.44 14.80
CA LEU A 394 -33.59 -18.39 13.76
C LEU A 394 -32.95 -19.76 13.99
N SER A 395 -31.69 -19.81 14.38
CA SER A 395 -30.97 -21.04 14.75
C SER A 395 -31.66 -21.77 15.96
N ARG A 396 -32.00 -21.00 16.99
CA ARG A 396 -32.73 -21.57 18.19
C ARG A 396 -34.13 -22.03 17.83
N LEU A 397 -34.85 -21.27 16.99
CA LEU A 397 -36.17 -21.68 16.50
C LEU A 397 -36.10 -22.95 15.64
N THR A 398 -35.06 -23.07 14.82
CA THR A 398 -34.77 -24.29 14.05
C THR A 398 -34.57 -25.49 14.98
N THR A 399 -33.72 -25.35 16.00
CA THR A 399 -33.47 -26.41 16.97
C THR A 399 -34.75 -26.79 17.74
N LEU A 400 -35.50 -25.79 18.18
CA LEU A 400 -36.80 -26.03 18.84
C LEU A 400 -37.80 -26.73 17.91
N GLY A 401 -37.92 -26.29 16.67
CA GLY A 401 -38.80 -26.89 15.66
C GLY A 401 -38.41 -28.34 15.33
N LEU A 402 -37.12 -28.64 15.24
CA LEU A 402 -36.59 -29.98 15.04
C LEU A 402 -36.88 -30.89 16.23
N LEU A 403 -36.70 -30.38 17.45
CA LEU A 403 -37.06 -31.14 18.65
C LEU A 403 -38.57 -31.38 18.74
N TRP A 404 -39.38 -30.37 18.47
CA TRP A 404 -40.84 -30.48 18.52
C TRP A 404 -41.34 -31.44 17.44
N TYR A 405 -40.99 -31.24 16.19
CA TYR A 405 -41.42 -32.12 15.10
C TYR A 405 -40.82 -33.52 15.24
N GLY A 406 -39.54 -33.64 15.64
CA GLY A 406 -38.89 -34.91 15.92
C GLY A 406 -39.53 -35.68 17.09
N SER A 407 -40.06 -34.99 18.09
CA SER A 407 -40.80 -35.66 19.20
C SER A 407 -42.06 -36.35 18.72
N SER A 408 -42.71 -35.90 17.65
CA SER A 408 -43.85 -36.59 17.06
C SER A 408 -43.48 -37.97 16.50
N PHE A 409 -42.25 -38.09 15.92
CA PHE A 409 -41.72 -39.39 15.45
C PHE A 409 -41.36 -40.31 16.61
N VAL A 410 -40.88 -39.74 17.74
CA VAL A 410 -40.61 -40.50 18.94
C VAL A 410 -41.92 -41.06 19.55
N ILE A 411 -42.95 -40.22 19.64
CA ILE A 411 -44.31 -40.65 20.12
C ILE A 411 -44.90 -41.73 19.20
N ALA A 412 -44.67 -41.62 17.89
CA ALA A 412 -45.09 -42.62 16.91
C ALA A 412 -44.23 -43.90 16.92
N GLY A 413 -43.20 -44.00 17.76
CA GLY A 413 -42.30 -45.16 17.86
C GLY A 413 -41.35 -45.34 16.68
N GLN A 414 -41.18 -44.32 15.83
CA GLN A 414 -40.32 -44.36 14.66
C GLN A 414 -38.88 -43.96 14.97
N LEU A 415 -38.66 -43.23 16.06
CA LEU A 415 -37.36 -42.83 16.57
C LEU A 415 -37.25 -43.06 18.07
N SER A 416 -36.04 -43.32 18.58
CA SER A 416 -35.77 -43.31 20.01
C SER A 416 -35.53 -41.89 20.53
N ILE A 417 -35.63 -41.68 21.84
CA ILE A 417 -35.30 -40.42 22.49
C ILE A 417 -33.82 -40.07 22.25
N GLY A 418 -32.93 -41.06 22.37
CA GLY A 418 -31.52 -40.90 22.14
C GLY A 418 -31.18 -40.55 20.70
N GLN A 419 -31.86 -41.14 19.72
CA GLN A 419 -31.71 -40.79 18.32
C GLN A 419 -32.11 -39.35 18.05
N LEU A 420 -33.20 -38.84 18.67
CA LEU A 420 -33.60 -37.44 18.52
C LEU A 420 -32.56 -36.46 19.10
N LEU A 421 -32.02 -36.79 20.29
CA LEU A 421 -30.96 -35.97 20.91
C LEU A 421 -29.67 -36.00 20.09
N ALA A 422 -29.29 -37.16 19.56
CA ALA A 422 -28.14 -37.30 18.67
C ALA A 422 -28.33 -36.49 17.36
N PHE A 423 -29.53 -36.57 16.77
CA PHE A 423 -29.94 -35.81 15.60
C PHE A 423 -29.79 -34.28 15.84
N SER A 424 -30.30 -33.80 16.98
CA SER A 424 -30.16 -32.38 17.35
C SER A 424 -28.73 -31.95 17.54
N GLY A 425 -27.87 -32.77 18.17
CA GLY A 425 -26.45 -32.52 18.33
C GLY A 425 -25.69 -32.45 16.97
N MET A 426 -26.03 -33.36 16.06
CA MET A 426 -25.47 -33.37 14.69
C MET A 426 -25.96 -32.16 13.88
N GLY A 427 -27.21 -31.73 14.06
CA GLY A 427 -27.73 -30.49 13.50
C GLY A 427 -26.94 -29.28 13.94
N GLY A 428 -26.48 -29.24 15.19
CA GLY A 428 -25.56 -28.20 15.69
C GLY A 428 -24.23 -28.15 14.96
N ASN A 429 -23.64 -29.29 14.56
CA ASN A 429 -22.40 -29.32 13.76
C ASN A 429 -22.63 -28.74 12.37
N VAL A 430 -23.75 -29.02 11.72
CA VAL A 430 -24.10 -28.47 10.40
C VAL A 430 -24.35 -26.98 10.50
N LEU A 431 -25.08 -26.51 11.52
CA LEU A 431 -25.29 -25.07 11.77
C LEU A 431 -23.98 -24.33 11.98
N GLY A 432 -23.06 -24.85 12.80
CA GLY A 432 -21.77 -24.26 13.05
C GLY A 432 -20.92 -24.11 11.78
N PHE A 433 -20.96 -25.07 10.86
CA PHE A 433 -20.34 -24.95 9.56
C PHE A 433 -20.96 -23.83 8.72
N LEU A 434 -22.30 -23.73 8.69
CA LEU A 434 -23.01 -22.71 7.92
C LEU A 434 -22.74 -21.29 8.46
N GLU A 435 -22.70 -21.13 9.78
CA GLU A 435 -22.29 -19.88 10.43
C GLU A 435 -20.86 -19.49 10.03
N SER A 436 -19.92 -20.43 10.10
CA SER A 436 -18.53 -20.19 9.68
C SER A 436 -18.38 -19.87 8.19
N LEU A 437 -19.27 -20.38 7.34
CA LEU A 437 -19.28 -20.06 5.91
C LEU A 437 -19.74 -18.61 5.66
N VAL A 438 -20.72 -18.13 6.43
CA VAL A 438 -21.19 -16.74 6.37
C VAL A 438 -20.09 -15.78 6.87
N ASP A 439 -19.46 -16.10 8.00
CA ASP A 439 -18.33 -15.31 8.54
C ASP A 439 -17.16 -15.27 7.55
N PHE A 440 -16.82 -16.41 6.96
CA PHE A 440 -15.79 -16.47 5.92
C PHE A 440 -16.13 -15.61 4.69
N ALA A 441 -17.40 -15.56 4.29
CA ALA A 441 -17.81 -14.72 3.17
C ALA A 441 -17.61 -13.21 3.46
N ASP A 442 -17.88 -12.77 4.70
CA ASP A 442 -17.65 -11.39 5.14
C ASP A 442 -16.14 -11.08 5.19
N ASP A 443 -15.35 -11.95 5.80
CA ASP A 443 -13.90 -11.83 5.84
C ASP A 443 -13.28 -11.81 4.45
N PHE A 444 -13.75 -12.67 3.53
CA PHE A 444 -13.26 -12.71 2.15
C PHE A 444 -13.55 -11.44 1.38
N LEU A 445 -14.74 -10.86 1.53
CA LEU A 445 -15.10 -9.59 0.88
C LEU A 445 -14.25 -8.44 1.44
N SER A 446 -14.04 -8.41 2.74
CA SER A 446 -13.17 -7.42 3.40
C SER A 446 -11.71 -7.56 2.98
N ALA A 447 -11.19 -8.78 2.95
CA ALA A 447 -9.82 -9.07 2.53
C ALA A 447 -9.56 -8.80 1.04
N ARG A 448 -10.59 -8.83 0.19
CA ARG A 448 -10.45 -8.57 -1.25
C ARG A 448 -9.87 -7.19 -1.56
N VAL A 449 -10.22 -6.18 -0.78
CA VAL A 449 -9.68 -4.81 -0.91
C VAL A 449 -8.20 -4.80 -0.50
N VAL A 450 -7.89 -5.44 0.62
CA VAL A 450 -6.53 -5.58 1.14
C VAL A 450 -5.62 -6.33 0.17
N ILE A 451 -6.09 -7.44 -0.39
CA ILE A 451 -5.38 -8.25 -1.38
C ILE A 451 -5.00 -7.41 -2.61
N ARG A 452 -5.91 -6.55 -3.08
CA ARG A 452 -5.63 -5.66 -4.20
C ARG A 452 -4.54 -4.64 -3.87
N ARG A 453 -4.62 -4.00 -2.70
CA ARG A 453 -3.61 -3.04 -2.23
C ARG A 453 -2.22 -3.65 -2.09
N LEU A 454 -2.13 -4.87 -1.57
CA LEU A 454 -0.85 -5.58 -1.46
C LEU A 454 -0.34 -6.03 -2.83
N SER A 455 -1.22 -6.48 -3.73
CA SER A 455 -0.81 -6.88 -5.08
C SER A 455 -0.25 -5.72 -5.90
N GLU A 456 -0.63 -4.47 -5.63
CA GLU A 456 -0.02 -3.28 -6.25
C GLU A 456 1.48 -3.21 -6.02
N VAL A 457 1.94 -3.46 -4.79
CA VAL A 457 3.36 -3.47 -4.46
C VAL A 457 4.04 -4.73 -4.98
N LEU A 458 3.41 -5.90 -4.78
CA LEU A 458 3.97 -7.18 -5.17
C LEU A 458 4.08 -7.38 -6.71
N GLU A 459 3.22 -6.69 -7.48
CA GLU A 459 3.20 -6.71 -8.95
C GLU A 459 3.77 -5.43 -9.55
N GLY A 460 4.10 -4.44 -8.71
CA GLY A 460 4.69 -3.18 -9.13
C GLY A 460 6.02 -3.39 -9.87
N SER A 461 6.31 -2.48 -10.80
CA SER A 461 7.58 -2.48 -11.51
C SER A 461 8.72 -2.18 -10.54
N GLN A 462 9.70 -3.07 -10.48
CA GLN A 462 10.93 -2.82 -9.75
C GLN A 462 11.70 -1.66 -10.40
N GLU A 463 12.45 -0.94 -9.61
CA GLU A 463 13.23 0.21 -10.05
C GLU A 463 14.27 -0.16 -11.13
N ASP A 464 14.94 -1.30 -10.98
CA ASP A 464 15.87 -1.85 -11.98
C ASP A 464 15.64 -3.36 -12.16
N PRO A 465 14.66 -3.76 -12.99
CA PRO A 465 14.31 -5.17 -13.19
C PRO A 465 15.42 -5.97 -13.87
N LYS A 466 16.37 -5.31 -14.52
CA LYS A 466 17.50 -5.92 -15.23
C LYS A 466 18.84 -5.74 -14.50
N ALA A 467 18.82 -5.37 -13.23
CA ALA A 467 20.05 -5.13 -12.46
C ALA A 467 21.04 -6.29 -12.51
N MET A 468 20.54 -7.54 -12.45
CA MET A 468 21.37 -8.75 -12.50
C MET A 468 21.99 -9.04 -13.88
N GLU A 469 21.44 -8.48 -14.95
CA GLU A 469 21.94 -8.66 -16.32
C GLU A 469 23.06 -7.69 -16.66
N LYS A 470 23.20 -6.60 -15.85
CA LYS A 470 24.16 -5.54 -16.10
C LYS A 470 25.46 -5.77 -15.33
N PRO A 471 26.62 -5.69 -16.01
CA PRO A 471 27.91 -5.87 -15.34
C PRO A 471 28.20 -4.70 -14.37
N TRP A 472 28.99 -4.99 -13.35
CA TRP A 472 29.61 -3.96 -12.54
C TRP A 472 30.71 -3.27 -13.32
N VAL A 473 30.66 -1.94 -13.45
CA VAL A 473 31.64 -1.14 -14.18
C VAL A 473 32.16 -0.04 -13.27
N ALA A 474 33.49 0.06 -13.14
CA ALA A 474 34.10 1.20 -12.44
C ALA A 474 34.09 2.44 -13.34
N LEU A 475 33.50 3.53 -12.87
CA LEU A 475 33.57 4.82 -13.55
C LEU A 475 34.98 5.41 -13.45
N PRO A 476 35.43 6.13 -14.48
CA PRO A 476 36.71 6.82 -14.40
C PRO A 476 36.72 7.79 -13.19
N PRO A 477 37.87 7.97 -12.51
CA PRO A 477 37.99 8.95 -11.42
C PRO A 477 37.59 10.36 -11.85
N SER A 478 38.05 10.78 -13.05
CA SER A 478 37.65 12.02 -13.71
C SER A 478 36.48 11.75 -14.68
N CYS A 479 35.28 11.54 -14.16
CA CYS A 479 34.12 11.18 -14.97
C CYS A 479 33.40 12.43 -15.51
N GLU A 480 33.36 12.62 -16.85
CA GLU A 480 32.46 13.59 -17.46
C GLU A 480 31.02 13.10 -17.36
N ILE A 481 30.09 14.00 -17.02
CA ILE A 481 28.65 13.69 -17.07
C ILE A 481 28.01 14.50 -18.18
N ARG A 482 27.35 13.82 -19.13
CA ARG A 482 26.74 14.48 -20.30
C ARG A 482 25.26 14.11 -20.40
N CYS A 483 24.40 15.13 -20.40
CA CYS A 483 22.96 15.00 -20.64
C CYS A 483 22.69 15.37 -22.11
N ARG A 484 21.91 14.53 -22.82
CA ARG A 484 21.48 14.75 -24.19
C ARG A 484 19.97 14.72 -24.31
N ASN A 485 19.36 15.84 -24.73
CA ASN A 485 17.92 15.99 -24.90
C ASN A 485 17.11 15.52 -23.66
N LEU A 486 17.67 15.72 -22.46
CA LEU A 486 17.08 15.23 -21.22
C LEU A 486 15.75 15.91 -20.94
N SER A 487 14.69 15.14 -20.79
CA SER A 487 13.35 15.62 -20.49
C SER A 487 12.80 14.91 -19.25
N PHE A 488 12.20 15.71 -18.37
CA PHE A 488 11.61 15.20 -17.15
C PHE A 488 10.48 16.09 -16.63
N HIS A 489 9.42 15.46 -16.15
CA HIS A 489 8.38 16.11 -15.37
C HIS A 489 8.04 15.28 -14.13
N HIS A 490 7.75 15.94 -13.04
CA HIS A 490 7.10 15.26 -11.94
C HIS A 490 5.67 14.87 -12.33
N VAL A 491 5.24 13.77 -11.79
CA VAL A 491 3.94 13.19 -12.00
C VAL A 491 2.82 14.24 -11.84
N GLY A 492 1.98 14.40 -12.87
CA GLY A 492 0.87 15.36 -12.88
C GLY A 492 1.24 16.83 -12.98
N ARG A 493 2.52 17.17 -13.22
CA ARG A 493 3.01 18.57 -13.36
C ARG A 493 3.44 18.88 -14.79
N LEU A 494 3.64 20.16 -15.06
CA LEU A 494 4.25 20.64 -16.32
C LEU A 494 5.68 20.10 -16.44
N ASP A 495 6.18 20.10 -17.69
CA ASP A 495 7.56 19.69 -17.96
C ASP A 495 8.53 20.60 -17.23
N LEU A 496 9.35 20.00 -16.38
CA LEU A 496 10.34 20.71 -15.57
C LEU A 496 11.66 20.86 -16.32
N LEU A 497 12.10 19.82 -17.02
CA LEU A 497 13.25 19.83 -17.91
C LEU A 497 12.78 19.49 -19.33
N GLN A 498 13.17 20.31 -20.31
CA GLN A 498 12.73 20.18 -21.70
C GLN A 498 13.94 20.10 -22.63
N LYS A 499 14.24 18.87 -23.13
CA LYS A 499 15.34 18.61 -24.07
C LYS A 499 16.66 19.23 -23.63
N LEU A 500 16.97 19.15 -22.33
CA LEU A 500 18.14 19.74 -21.72
C LEU A 500 19.42 19.09 -22.30
N ASN A 501 20.33 19.90 -22.81
CA ASN A 501 21.66 19.49 -23.25
C ASN A 501 22.70 20.18 -22.36
N LEU A 502 23.50 19.39 -21.64
CA LEU A 502 24.43 19.87 -20.63
C LEU A 502 25.59 18.91 -20.47
N ALA A 503 26.78 19.42 -20.27
CA ALA A 503 27.98 18.65 -19.93
C ALA A 503 28.62 19.22 -18.66
N PHE A 504 28.96 18.34 -17.74
CA PHE A 504 29.76 18.63 -16.56
C PHE A 504 31.18 18.15 -16.81
N PRO A 505 32.17 19.05 -16.83
CA PRO A 505 33.53 18.70 -17.17
C PRO A 505 34.14 17.66 -16.23
N ALA A 506 34.93 16.76 -16.77
CA ALA A 506 35.63 15.73 -16.05
C ALA A 506 36.64 16.30 -15.03
N GLY A 507 36.63 15.77 -13.80
CA GLY A 507 37.61 16.12 -12.78
C GLY A 507 37.56 17.56 -12.26
N GLN A 508 36.45 18.26 -12.51
CA GLN A 508 36.27 19.67 -12.12
C GLN A 508 35.11 19.81 -11.10
N CYS A 509 35.18 20.88 -10.33
CA CYS A 509 34.08 21.33 -9.49
C CYS A 509 33.14 22.22 -10.31
N THR A 510 31.89 21.80 -10.47
CA THR A 510 30.86 22.57 -11.18
C THR A 510 29.80 23.09 -10.21
N ALA A 511 29.54 24.39 -10.24
CA ALA A 511 28.40 25.00 -9.55
C ALA A 511 27.18 25.04 -10.47
N LEU A 512 26.07 24.48 -10.00
CA LEU A 512 24.75 24.56 -10.65
C LEU A 512 23.92 25.63 -9.93
N ILE A 513 23.62 26.71 -10.61
CA ILE A 513 22.92 27.88 -10.07
C ILE A 513 21.63 28.16 -10.85
N GLY A 514 20.73 28.95 -10.27
CA GLY A 514 19.46 29.34 -10.89
C GLY A 514 18.40 29.62 -9.84
N GLU A 515 17.25 30.13 -10.25
CA GLU A 515 16.14 30.43 -9.37
C GLU A 515 15.60 29.19 -8.65
N SER A 516 14.92 29.40 -7.50
CA SER A 516 14.22 28.32 -6.82
C SER A 516 13.12 27.73 -7.72
N GLY A 517 13.05 26.40 -7.78
CA GLY A 517 12.05 25.70 -8.60
C GLY A 517 12.40 25.52 -10.08
N CYS A 518 13.56 26.01 -10.58
CA CYS A 518 13.97 25.84 -11.99
C CYS A 518 14.40 24.41 -12.36
N GLY A 519 14.48 23.47 -11.39
CA GLY A 519 14.76 22.05 -11.65
C GLY A 519 16.15 21.56 -11.22
N LYS A 520 16.96 22.34 -10.51
CA LYS A 520 18.32 21.95 -10.05
C LYS A 520 18.35 20.65 -9.26
N SER A 521 17.59 20.59 -8.15
CA SER A 521 17.52 19.39 -7.29
C SER A 521 16.94 18.18 -8.02
N THR A 522 16.01 18.39 -8.95
CA THR A 522 15.50 17.31 -9.79
C THR A 522 16.56 16.79 -10.76
N LEU A 523 17.34 17.70 -11.38
CA LEU A 523 18.43 17.32 -12.27
C LEU A 523 19.48 16.47 -11.52
N VAL A 524 19.92 16.88 -10.34
CA VAL A 524 20.91 16.10 -9.58
C VAL A 524 20.36 14.76 -9.09
N LYS A 525 19.06 14.66 -8.79
CA LYS A 525 18.40 13.38 -8.48
C LYS A 525 18.35 12.45 -9.70
N LEU A 526 18.15 12.97 -10.91
CA LEU A 526 18.28 12.22 -12.16
C LEU A 526 19.71 11.72 -12.36
N LEU A 527 20.70 12.60 -12.14
CA LEU A 527 22.12 12.23 -12.23
C LEU A 527 22.53 11.17 -11.19
N ALA A 528 21.94 11.18 -10.01
CA ALA A 528 22.18 10.17 -8.99
C ALA A 528 21.34 8.88 -9.20
N GLY A 529 20.57 8.78 -10.28
CA GLY A 529 19.73 7.63 -10.58
C GLY A 529 18.58 7.42 -9.60
N LEU A 530 18.08 8.46 -8.90
CA LEU A 530 16.89 8.39 -8.05
C LEU A 530 15.60 8.49 -8.86
N TYR A 531 15.66 9.13 -10.03
CA TYR A 531 14.58 9.17 -11.02
C TYR A 531 15.10 8.68 -12.37
N ALA A 532 14.22 8.04 -13.14
CA ALA A 532 14.51 7.70 -14.52
C ALA A 532 14.12 8.86 -15.45
N PRO A 533 14.95 9.23 -16.45
CA PRO A 533 14.59 10.23 -17.44
C PRO A 533 13.41 9.74 -18.30
N GLN A 534 12.49 10.65 -18.64
CA GLN A 534 11.35 10.36 -19.51
C GLN A 534 11.69 10.52 -20.99
N GLY A 535 12.75 11.26 -21.28
CA GLY A 535 13.29 11.41 -22.64
C GLY A 535 14.76 11.81 -22.59
N GLY A 536 15.49 11.51 -23.67
CA GLY A 536 16.92 11.74 -23.75
C GLY A 536 17.76 10.69 -23.04
N SER A 537 19.04 11.02 -22.77
CA SER A 537 19.99 10.11 -22.12
C SER A 537 20.98 10.86 -21.23
N ILE A 538 21.49 10.15 -20.22
CA ILE A 538 22.58 10.61 -19.35
C ILE A 538 23.76 9.65 -19.57
N HIS A 539 24.95 10.20 -19.77
CA HIS A 539 26.18 9.44 -19.95
C HIS A 539 27.19 9.80 -18.86
N TYR A 540 27.88 8.78 -18.35
CA TYR A 540 28.95 8.87 -17.36
C TYR A 540 30.25 8.40 -18.03
N GLY A 541 31.03 9.33 -18.54
CA GLY A 541 32.13 9.00 -19.43
C GLY A 541 31.62 8.23 -20.67
N PRO A 542 32.13 7.01 -20.94
CA PRO A 542 31.70 6.19 -22.07
C PRO A 542 30.36 5.47 -21.86
N TYR A 543 29.82 5.41 -20.65
CA TYR A 543 28.67 4.57 -20.29
C TYR A 543 27.37 5.38 -20.24
N GLY A 544 26.31 4.86 -20.86
CA GLY A 544 24.94 5.38 -20.70
C GLY A 544 24.32 4.94 -19.38
N HIS A 545 23.40 5.74 -18.83
CA HIS A 545 22.68 5.40 -17.61
C HIS A 545 21.90 4.07 -17.73
N GLN A 546 21.54 3.65 -18.94
CA GLN A 546 20.83 2.38 -19.18
C GLN A 546 21.76 1.17 -19.15
N ASP A 547 23.07 1.39 -19.37
CA ASP A 547 24.08 0.32 -19.39
C ASP A 547 24.55 -0.06 -17.99
N LEU A 548 24.35 0.83 -17.02
CA LEU A 548 24.72 0.64 -15.62
C LEU A 548 23.55 0.13 -14.79
N SER A 549 23.80 -0.77 -13.85
CA SER A 549 22.82 -1.05 -12.81
C SER A 549 22.70 0.14 -11.85
N LEU A 550 21.50 0.37 -11.29
CA LEU A 550 21.32 1.47 -10.33
C LEU A 550 22.19 1.33 -9.10
N GLU A 551 22.48 0.08 -8.67
CA GLU A 551 23.43 -0.17 -7.59
C GLU A 551 24.83 0.30 -7.95
N CYS A 552 25.32 -0.07 -9.14
CA CYS A 552 26.63 0.33 -9.64
C CYS A 552 26.72 1.87 -9.74
N LEU A 553 25.67 2.51 -10.27
CA LEU A 553 25.62 3.97 -10.40
C LEU A 553 25.63 4.66 -9.03
N ARG A 554 24.75 4.25 -8.11
CA ARG A 554 24.58 4.89 -6.79
C ARG A 554 25.75 4.69 -5.83
N ARG A 555 26.55 3.66 -6.02
CA ARG A 555 27.81 3.49 -5.27
C ARG A 555 28.91 4.43 -5.73
N GLN A 556 28.83 4.95 -6.95
CA GLN A 556 29.87 5.77 -7.58
C GLN A 556 29.45 7.22 -7.81
N VAL A 557 28.15 7.50 -7.90
CA VAL A 557 27.58 8.85 -8.01
C VAL A 557 26.78 9.13 -6.74
N ILE A 558 27.41 9.75 -5.76
CA ILE A 558 26.81 9.97 -4.44
C ILE A 558 26.20 11.36 -4.35
N LEU A 559 24.95 11.41 -3.97
CA LEU A 559 24.20 12.63 -3.70
C LEU A 559 24.09 12.88 -2.20
N VAL A 560 24.53 14.05 -1.74
CA VAL A 560 24.23 14.58 -0.41
C VAL A 560 23.01 15.50 -0.56
N PRO A 561 21.84 15.13 -0.04
CA PRO A 561 20.62 15.92 -0.18
C PRO A 561 20.65 17.17 0.71
N GLN A 562 19.79 18.14 0.41
CA GLN A 562 19.61 19.36 1.18
C GLN A 562 19.25 19.08 2.65
N GLU A 563 18.33 18.15 2.89
CA GLU A 563 17.97 17.66 4.21
C GLU A 563 18.54 16.26 4.44
N ALA A 564 19.67 16.20 5.16
CA ALA A 564 20.30 14.94 5.50
C ALA A 564 19.55 14.23 6.63
N GLN A 565 19.27 12.95 6.41
CA GLN A 565 18.61 12.09 7.38
C GLN A 565 19.57 11.02 7.92
N PHE A 566 19.41 10.68 9.20
CA PHE A 566 20.16 9.65 9.89
C PHE A 566 19.19 8.69 10.56
N PHE A 567 19.58 7.43 10.65
CA PHE A 567 18.82 6.42 11.38
C PHE A 567 19.11 6.52 12.89
N ASN A 568 18.16 6.10 13.69
CA ASN A 568 18.32 6.00 15.15
C ASN A 568 19.31 4.87 15.50
N ARG A 569 20.57 5.14 15.28
CA ARG A 569 21.74 4.26 15.51
C ARG A 569 22.92 5.11 15.95
N THR A 570 24.03 4.48 16.32
CA THR A 570 25.27 5.22 16.60
C THR A 570 25.77 5.98 15.36
N ILE A 571 26.58 7.00 15.56
CA ILE A 571 27.23 7.72 14.43
C ILE A 571 27.98 6.70 13.58
N PHE A 572 28.81 5.84 14.19
CA PHE A 572 29.58 4.83 13.47
C PHE A 572 28.70 3.84 12.70
N ASP A 573 27.61 3.36 13.29
CA ASP A 573 26.69 2.44 12.61
C ASP A 573 25.94 3.09 11.44
N ASN A 574 25.70 4.41 11.47
CA ASN A 574 25.13 5.13 10.35
C ASN A 574 26.04 5.13 9.10
N PHE A 575 27.37 5.05 9.29
CA PHE A 575 28.33 4.84 8.19
C PHE A 575 28.34 3.39 7.73
N ARG A 576 28.43 2.44 8.68
CA ARG A 576 28.45 1.00 8.39
C ARG A 576 27.15 0.48 7.77
N PHE A 577 26.03 1.21 7.93
CA PHE A 577 24.77 0.82 7.33
C PHE A 577 24.84 0.75 5.80
N ALA A 578 25.58 1.65 5.17
CA ALA A 578 25.83 1.64 3.73
C ALA A 578 27.05 0.79 3.33
N TYR A 579 28.05 0.70 4.21
CA TYR A 579 29.33 0.06 3.96
C TYR A 579 29.74 -0.79 5.18
N PRO A 580 29.30 -2.05 5.30
CA PRO A 580 29.49 -2.88 6.50
C PRO A 580 30.94 -3.08 6.94
N ASP A 581 31.88 -3.08 5.98
CA ASP A 581 33.29 -3.39 6.19
C ASP A 581 34.16 -2.17 6.57
N LEU A 582 33.54 -0.99 6.79
CA LEU A 582 34.28 0.23 7.15
C LEU A 582 34.97 0.10 8.50
N SER A 583 36.26 0.48 8.53
CA SER A 583 37.00 0.68 9.77
C SER A 583 36.69 2.03 10.42
N LEU A 584 36.88 2.12 11.72
CA LEU A 584 36.71 3.39 12.44
C LEU A 584 37.66 4.46 11.91
N GLU A 585 38.89 4.08 11.54
CA GLU A 585 39.91 5.00 10.99
C GLU A 585 39.43 5.69 9.69
N GLN A 586 38.81 4.92 8.78
CA GLN A 586 38.24 5.46 7.55
C GLN A 586 37.11 6.46 7.85
N VAL A 587 36.26 6.15 8.80
CA VAL A 587 35.17 7.04 9.23
C VAL A 587 35.73 8.31 9.84
N VAL A 588 36.74 8.20 10.74
CA VAL A 588 37.40 9.34 11.37
C VAL A 588 38.05 10.22 10.32
N LYS A 589 38.77 9.65 9.32
CA LYS A 589 39.37 10.43 8.23
C LYS A 589 38.33 11.21 7.45
N ALA A 590 37.23 10.58 7.05
CA ALA A 590 36.13 11.26 6.33
C ALA A 590 35.49 12.36 7.19
N CYS A 591 35.32 12.15 8.49
CA CYS A 591 34.81 13.16 9.44
C CYS A 591 35.80 14.31 9.62
N GLN A 592 37.11 14.08 9.58
CA GLN A 592 38.14 15.14 9.63
C GLN A 592 38.09 16.03 8.38
N ILE A 593 37.94 15.45 7.18
CA ILE A 593 37.80 16.19 5.93
C ILE A 593 36.53 17.06 5.99
N ALA A 594 35.42 16.49 6.45
CA ALA A 594 34.12 17.19 6.58
C ALA A 594 34.04 18.11 7.83
N LEU A 595 35.11 18.29 8.58
CA LEU A 595 35.16 19.07 9.84
C LEU A 595 34.11 18.58 10.87
N ALA A 596 33.77 17.30 10.84
CA ALA A 596 32.80 16.69 11.76
C ALA A 596 33.48 16.08 13.00
N ASP A 597 34.72 15.61 12.89
CA ASP A 597 35.44 14.91 13.96
C ASP A 597 35.52 15.72 15.27
N ALA A 598 35.73 17.04 15.19
CA ALA A 598 35.84 17.89 16.36
C ALA A 598 34.57 17.83 17.23
N PHE A 599 33.39 18.10 16.65
CA PHE A 599 32.17 18.06 17.44
C PHE A 599 31.77 16.64 17.88
N ILE A 600 32.16 15.59 17.10
CA ILE A 600 31.89 14.20 17.48
C ILE A 600 32.68 13.83 18.76
N ARG A 601 33.93 14.27 18.87
CA ARG A 601 34.74 14.05 20.08
C ARG A 601 34.21 14.76 21.32
N ASP A 602 33.50 15.88 21.11
CA ASP A 602 32.88 16.64 22.22
C ASP A 602 31.57 15.97 22.69
N LEU A 603 31.02 14.97 21.94
CA LEU A 603 29.86 14.22 22.39
C LEU A 603 30.24 13.20 23.48
N PRO A 604 29.36 12.90 24.44
CA PRO A 604 29.68 12.01 25.58
C PRO A 604 30.24 10.65 25.17
N ASP A 605 29.69 10.03 24.10
CA ASP A 605 30.08 8.70 23.62
C ASP A 605 30.87 8.76 22.30
N GLY A 606 31.29 9.96 21.85
CA GLY A 606 32.01 10.15 20.60
C GLY A 606 31.31 9.51 19.40
N TYR A 607 31.99 8.68 18.64
CA TYR A 607 31.44 7.95 17.48
C TYR A 607 30.37 6.90 17.84
N GLN A 608 30.27 6.51 19.12
CA GLN A 608 29.23 5.60 19.62
C GLN A 608 27.97 6.33 20.09
N THR A 609 27.93 7.66 19.98
CA THR A 609 26.74 8.44 20.32
C THR A 609 25.57 8.04 19.46
N MET A 610 24.45 7.68 20.10
CA MET A 610 23.19 7.38 19.43
C MET A 610 22.60 8.67 18.84
N LEU A 611 22.25 8.62 17.57
CA LEU A 611 21.47 9.66 16.89
C LEU A 611 19.99 9.39 17.10
N GLY A 612 19.23 10.37 17.55
CA GLY A 612 17.77 10.28 17.63
C GLY A 612 17.13 10.11 16.26
N GLU A 613 15.80 9.97 16.21
CA GLU A 613 15.06 9.88 14.97
C GLU A 613 15.46 11.02 14.01
N PHE A 614 15.85 10.67 12.80
CA PHE A 614 16.34 11.60 11.77
C PHE A 614 17.52 12.48 12.19
N GLY A 615 18.26 12.11 13.23
CA GLY A 615 19.37 12.91 13.76
C GLY A 615 18.90 14.14 14.57
N ALA A 616 17.77 14.03 15.28
CA ALA A 616 17.14 15.15 15.99
C ALA A 616 18.03 15.80 17.05
N ASN A 617 18.99 15.07 17.61
CA ASN A 617 19.95 15.57 18.61
C ASN A 617 21.17 16.31 18.02
N LEU A 618 21.25 16.45 16.68
CA LEU A 618 22.29 17.22 16.01
C LEU A 618 21.76 18.58 15.52
N SER A 619 22.60 19.61 15.55
CA SER A 619 22.29 20.87 14.86
C SER A 619 22.25 20.69 13.34
N GLY A 620 21.61 21.61 12.60
CA GLY A 620 21.56 21.57 11.14
C GLY A 620 22.95 21.48 10.51
N GLY A 621 23.90 22.31 10.96
CA GLY A 621 25.27 22.30 10.46
C GLY A 621 26.06 21.03 10.83
N GLN A 622 25.81 20.43 11.99
CA GLN A 622 26.41 19.15 12.38
C GLN A 622 25.87 18.03 11.49
N ARG A 623 24.55 17.99 11.22
CA ARG A 623 23.93 17.03 10.29
C ARG A 623 24.50 17.13 8.90
N GLN A 624 24.66 18.36 8.35
CA GLN A 624 25.23 18.56 7.01
C GLN A 624 26.67 18.07 6.92
N ARG A 625 27.53 18.43 7.89
CA ARG A 625 28.93 17.95 7.93
C ARG A 625 29.01 16.43 8.04
N LEU A 626 28.20 15.83 8.88
CA LEU A 626 28.17 14.37 9.03
C LEU A 626 27.68 13.68 7.75
N ALA A 627 26.73 14.26 7.02
CA ALA A 627 26.26 13.75 5.74
C ALA A 627 27.33 13.82 4.63
N ILE A 628 28.09 14.93 4.60
CA ILE A 628 29.23 15.07 3.69
C ILE A 628 30.29 14.03 4.04
N ALA A 629 30.62 13.83 5.33
CA ALA A 629 31.54 12.78 5.76
C ALA A 629 31.10 11.39 5.30
N ARG A 630 29.79 11.06 5.45
CA ARG A 630 29.22 9.79 5.01
C ARG A 630 29.34 9.58 3.49
N ALA A 631 29.23 10.65 2.72
CA ALA A 631 29.41 10.59 1.27
C ALA A 631 30.88 10.43 0.85
N LEU A 632 31.81 10.99 1.63
CA LEU A 632 33.27 10.94 1.33
C LEU A 632 33.91 9.62 1.68
N VAL A 633 33.36 8.85 2.62
CA VAL A 633 33.99 7.63 3.15
C VAL A 633 34.26 6.58 2.08
N SER A 634 33.48 6.56 0.99
CA SER A 634 33.66 5.64 -0.15
C SER A 634 34.55 6.22 -1.26
N ALA A 635 35.07 7.44 -1.13
CA ALA A 635 35.84 8.14 -2.14
C ALA A 635 35.23 8.07 -3.55
N PRO A 636 33.96 8.52 -3.76
CA PRO A 636 33.24 8.31 -5.02
C PRO A 636 33.85 9.13 -6.17
N PRO A 637 33.88 8.61 -7.42
CA PRO A 637 34.31 9.35 -8.59
C PRO A 637 33.49 10.63 -8.82
N VAL A 638 32.20 10.58 -8.52
CA VAL A 638 31.28 11.71 -8.64
C VAL A 638 30.60 12.01 -7.31
N LEU A 639 30.74 13.22 -6.82
CA LEU A 639 30.05 13.72 -5.64
C LEU A 639 29.12 14.87 -6.03
N ILE A 640 27.88 14.80 -5.55
CA ILE A 640 26.85 15.81 -5.77
C ILE A 640 26.40 16.37 -4.41
N LEU A 641 26.48 17.69 -4.24
CA LEU A 641 26.05 18.40 -3.04
C LEU A 641 24.86 19.29 -3.37
N ASP A 642 23.67 18.96 -2.87
CA ASP A 642 22.44 19.73 -3.06
C ASP A 642 22.21 20.64 -1.85
N GLU A 643 22.66 21.91 -1.93
CA GLU A 643 22.59 22.92 -0.86
C GLU A 643 23.07 22.40 0.52
N SER A 644 23.98 21.42 0.51
CA SER A 644 24.39 20.67 1.72
C SER A 644 25.29 21.46 2.67
N THR A 645 25.59 22.73 2.38
CA THR A 645 26.35 23.64 3.23
C THR A 645 25.52 24.82 3.75
N ALA A 646 24.22 24.86 3.43
CA ALA A 646 23.36 26.03 3.71
C ALA A 646 23.19 26.34 5.21
N ALA A 647 23.29 25.35 6.09
CA ALA A 647 23.17 25.52 7.54
C ALA A 647 24.52 25.82 8.23
N LEU A 648 25.63 26.00 7.48
CA LEU A 648 26.94 26.32 8.03
C LEU A 648 27.13 27.84 8.12
N ASP A 649 27.87 28.26 9.13
CA ASP A 649 28.37 29.63 9.18
C ASP A 649 29.43 29.88 8.07
N PRO A 650 29.60 31.11 7.62
CA PRO A 650 30.47 31.43 6.47
C PRO A 650 31.96 31.06 6.65
N VAL A 651 32.47 31.04 7.89
CA VAL A 651 33.86 30.69 8.19
C VAL A 651 34.07 29.19 8.09
N LEU A 652 33.17 28.43 8.74
CA LEU A 652 33.19 26.97 8.73
C LEU A 652 32.96 26.44 7.30
N GLU A 653 32.01 27.02 6.57
CA GLU A 653 31.75 26.67 5.16
C GLU A 653 33.01 26.88 4.30
N SER A 654 33.70 28.02 4.45
CA SER A 654 34.91 28.32 3.69
C SER A 654 36.01 27.28 3.95
N ARG A 655 36.24 26.91 5.21
CA ARG A 655 37.22 25.88 5.59
C ARG A 655 36.84 24.49 5.09
N LEU A 656 35.54 24.15 5.19
CA LEU A 656 35.04 22.89 4.65
C LEU A 656 35.25 22.77 3.16
N MET A 657 34.90 23.82 2.43
CA MET A 657 35.05 23.88 0.96
C MET A 657 36.52 23.75 0.54
N GLU A 658 37.44 24.40 1.24
CA GLU A 658 38.87 24.32 0.97
C GLU A 658 39.36 22.87 1.10
N ARG A 659 39.11 22.23 2.24
CA ARG A 659 39.51 20.81 2.49
C ARG A 659 38.84 19.86 1.51
N LEU A 660 37.55 20.07 1.23
CA LEU A 660 36.79 19.21 0.34
C LEU A 660 37.34 19.26 -1.10
N LEU A 661 37.65 20.48 -1.61
CA LEU A 661 38.19 20.66 -2.96
C LEU A 661 39.63 20.16 -3.07
N GLU A 662 40.43 20.30 -2.03
CA GLU A 662 41.80 19.71 -1.97
C GLU A 662 41.73 18.17 -2.06
N GLU A 663 40.90 17.54 -1.23
CA GLU A 663 40.75 16.06 -1.23
C GLU A 663 40.15 15.52 -2.54
N ARG A 664 39.32 16.32 -3.20
CA ARG A 664 38.65 15.95 -4.44
C ARG A 664 39.33 16.49 -5.71
N GLN A 665 40.56 16.89 -5.62
CA GLN A 665 41.30 17.39 -6.79
C GLN A 665 41.38 16.30 -7.88
N GLY A 666 40.95 16.64 -9.10
CA GLY A 666 40.88 15.70 -10.22
C GLY A 666 39.64 14.76 -10.21
N LEU A 667 38.75 14.89 -9.23
CA LEU A 667 37.50 14.16 -9.16
C LEU A 667 36.31 15.06 -9.48
N THR A 668 35.29 14.53 -10.14
CA THR A 668 34.12 15.32 -10.55
C THR A 668 33.24 15.65 -9.35
N THR A 669 32.98 16.94 -9.13
CA THR A 669 32.14 17.42 -8.01
C THR A 669 31.11 18.41 -8.54
N LEU A 670 29.81 18.16 -8.23
CA LEU A 670 28.72 19.06 -8.57
C LEU A 670 28.18 19.68 -7.28
N MET A 671 27.93 20.98 -7.31
CA MET A 671 27.39 21.72 -6.17
C MET A 671 26.22 22.59 -6.59
N ILE A 672 25.09 22.44 -5.90
CA ILE A 672 24.01 23.42 -5.94
C ILE A 672 24.24 24.38 -4.79
N SER A 673 24.43 25.67 -5.10
CA SER A 673 24.58 26.71 -4.07
C SER A 673 24.06 28.05 -4.57
N HIS A 674 23.53 28.85 -3.66
CA HIS A 674 23.16 30.24 -3.89
C HIS A 674 24.19 31.22 -3.29
N ARG A 675 25.28 30.70 -2.69
CA ARG A 675 26.29 31.51 -2.00
C ARG A 675 27.44 31.87 -2.94
N PRO A 676 27.71 33.19 -3.19
CA PRO A 676 28.74 33.63 -4.11
C PRO A 676 30.15 33.10 -3.78
N ARG A 677 30.45 32.93 -2.47
CA ARG A 677 31.74 32.42 -2.00
C ARG A 677 32.00 30.98 -2.42
N VAL A 678 30.98 30.15 -2.46
CA VAL A 678 31.06 28.74 -2.90
C VAL A 678 31.17 28.69 -4.43
N ILE A 679 30.32 29.43 -5.13
CA ILE A 679 30.26 29.45 -6.59
C ILE A 679 31.61 29.89 -7.20
N ARG A 680 32.27 30.90 -6.61
CA ARG A 680 33.58 31.40 -7.09
C ARG A 680 34.75 30.44 -6.92
N ARG A 681 34.63 29.45 -6.06
CA ARG A 681 35.65 28.40 -5.86
C ARG A 681 35.52 27.24 -6.83
N CYS A 682 34.41 27.13 -7.55
CA CYS A 682 34.21 26.11 -8.55
C CYS A 682 34.92 26.49 -9.87
N ASP A 683 35.35 25.49 -10.64
CA ASP A 683 36.03 25.65 -11.92
C ASP A 683 35.07 26.03 -13.05
N TRP A 684 33.80 25.54 -12.92
CA TRP A 684 32.77 25.69 -13.93
C TRP A 684 31.44 26.10 -13.30
N VAL A 685 30.65 26.90 -13.98
CA VAL A 685 29.30 27.33 -13.54
C VAL A 685 28.33 27.05 -14.65
N VAL A 686 27.15 26.50 -14.25
CA VAL A 686 26.00 26.29 -15.11
C VAL A 686 24.82 27.05 -14.54
N TYR A 687 24.25 27.95 -15.34
CA TYR A 687 23.03 28.68 -14.98
C TYR A 687 21.80 28.06 -15.63
N LEU A 688 20.88 27.61 -14.79
CA LEU A 688 19.63 27.00 -15.19
C LEU A 688 18.47 27.95 -14.94
N GLU A 689 17.62 28.17 -15.93
CA GLU A 689 16.39 28.93 -15.81
C GLU A 689 15.25 28.19 -16.51
N ARG A 690 14.12 28.05 -15.82
CA ARG A 690 12.90 27.38 -16.35
C ARG A 690 13.17 26.04 -17.05
N GLY A 691 14.08 25.25 -16.50
CA GLY A 691 14.42 23.93 -17.02
C GLY A 691 15.32 23.89 -18.24
N ALA A 692 15.93 25.03 -18.64
CA ALA A 692 16.87 25.13 -19.73
C ALA A 692 18.21 25.76 -19.26
N VAL A 693 19.31 25.40 -19.91
CA VAL A 693 20.62 26.05 -19.69
C VAL A 693 20.64 27.39 -20.42
N VAL A 694 20.81 28.45 -19.68
CA VAL A 694 20.96 29.83 -20.25
C VAL A 694 22.40 30.11 -20.62
N CYS A 695 23.32 29.79 -19.71
CA CYS A 695 24.74 29.93 -19.96
C CYS A 695 25.55 28.95 -19.10
N GLN A 696 26.78 28.67 -19.56
CA GLN A 696 27.76 27.87 -18.83
C GLN A 696 29.15 28.35 -19.17
N GLY A 697 30.10 28.29 -18.24
CA GLY A 697 31.46 28.72 -18.43
C GLY A 697 32.24 28.85 -17.13
N ARG A 698 33.45 29.43 -17.20
CA ARG A 698 34.23 29.72 -15.99
C ARG A 698 33.60 30.87 -15.21
N PRO A 699 33.68 30.91 -13.89
CA PRO A 699 33.09 31.99 -13.07
C PRO A 699 33.56 33.40 -13.49
N HIS A 700 34.80 33.51 -13.93
CA HIS A 700 35.37 34.79 -14.38
C HIS A 700 34.67 35.31 -15.64
N ASP A 701 34.45 34.44 -16.63
CA ASP A 701 33.88 34.79 -17.94
C ASP A 701 32.40 35.16 -17.86
N LEU A 702 31.73 34.72 -16.82
CA LEU A 702 30.28 34.87 -16.61
C LEU A 702 29.91 36.11 -15.76
N ARG A 703 30.88 36.82 -15.19
CA ARG A 703 30.62 37.99 -14.31
C ARG A 703 29.94 39.17 -15.03
N GLU A 704 30.15 39.30 -16.32
CA GLU A 704 29.61 40.40 -17.13
C GLU A 704 28.15 40.17 -17.56
N ILE A 705 27.62 38.95 -17.36
CA ILE A 705 26.25 38.62 -17.68
C ILE A 705 25.35 39.12 -16.55
N GLY A 706 24.55 40.16 -16.81
CA GLY A 706 23.74 40.86 -15.80
C GLY A 706 22.87 39.95 -14.89
N ALA A 707 22.29 38.86 -15.43
CA ALA A 707 21.54 37.89 -14.68
C ALA A 707 22.38 37.11 -13.64
N LEU A 708 23.69 37.01 -13.83
CA LEU A 708 24.63 36.29 -12.98
C LEU A 708 25.38 37.18 -12.00
N ALA A 709 25.33 38.49 -12.19
CA ALA A 709 26.00 39.43 -11.31
C ALA A 709 25.60 39.26 -9.84
N ALA A 710 24.34 38.99 -9.56
CA ALA A 710 23.83 38.75 -8.20
C ALA A 710 24.42 37.47 -7.54
N TYR A 711 24.72 36.42 -8.34
CA TYR A 711 25.31 35.16 -7.84
C TYR A 711 26.85 35.22 -7.75
N LEU A 712 27.49 36.13 -8.47
CA LEU A 712 28.95 36.21 -8.56
C LEU A 712 29.52 37.43 -7.86
N SER A 713 28.71 38.45 -7.52
CA SER A 713 29.16 39.66 -6.81
C SER A 713 29.58 39.33 -5.37
N PRO A 714 30.57 40.03 -4.80
CA PRO A 714 30.88 39.93 -3.39
C PRO A 714 29.67 40.43 -2.56
N ALA A 715 29.17 39.59 -1.66
CA ALA A 715 28.26 40.05 -0.63
C ALA A 715 29.06 40.82 0.45
#